data_38a8126bc51b949e11559298b34f866a
#
_entry.id   38a8126bc51b949e11559298b34f866a
#
_cell.length_a   1.000
_cell.length_b   1.000
_cell.length_c   1.000
_cell.angle_alpha   90.00
_cell.angle_beta   90.00
_cell.angle_gamma   90.00
#
_symmetry.space_group_name_H-M   'P 1'
#
loop_
_entity.id
_entity.type
_entity.pdbx_description
1 polymer ?
#
loop_
_entity_poly.entity_id
_entity_poly.type
_entity_poly.pdbx_seq_one_letter_code
_entity_poly.pdbx_strand_id
1 'polypeptide(L)'
;MSNVCYSPDRDSFNPANLVIIFENIFFGYFCMWKSIIFHHMNKKLRFLIYLFLYAIIWLVIFFEGRFMLFVQEQMQLFQNEWHYIMDHLLEVGGVARVLTEALVQFYHVPWIGVTLLTSLTVFSIFAFEKCLRRFSDAGIWLVTFSSAPVILLLYCVVVCQDTFPIAAFALTAAISAIVLNSDRRYSWILSSLISPILYLLCGSTAMLLPLMSVASGVSEYDGRKNLIKSLIPAVVYALYGLCAVRTNLTGEAIGFYAYPYPMYESVAGNDLNLYVMSSWLVSVLVVAIVVLIDRRFESKVKPVWTSVSGIVSVTLVIGALWLAPEKEYALNVGYDMYSGWAELHYLYENERYADLLKKYEDKEPHTSVESNYINLALYRTGRLASDFFRYRPKWKHFSLQSSWLDMQFPFPYIWVETSDEMGALSKARQAAYEGNVMAGPDGASPMVKYLAENDIIRGDYVSADKYLSCLENTVYYKEWAAAQRRFLNDEAVLEDQYYSSKRACLYDEKRTLYDMNDLWLMIEVAKNSPTHRSTYDYAGMMVLAAGELNTFVDWMIKMTEAGRVHLPLPPVFQDAMAMAFANNPNALQIYKIEPERVSDYKEYVAAVKGRLTDRVKVNSVMSKNRDRLWTYIDALNRNPKR
;
A
#
# COMPACT_ATOMS: atom_id res chain seq x y z
N MET A 1 -20.16 -7.30 -20.16
CA MET A 1 -21.35 -6.50 -19.87
C MET A 1 -22.34 -7.36 -19.11
N SER A 2 -22.38 -7.28 -17.82
CA SER A 2 -23.54 -7.67 -16.99
C SER A 2 -23.28 -7.20 -15.58
N ASN A 3 -24.11 -6.29 -15.10
CA ASN A 3 -24.16 -5.75 -13.76
C ASN A 3 -24.30 -6.88 -12.74
N VAL A 4 -23.30 -7.06 -11.91
CA VAL A 4 -23.43 -7.79 -10.64
C VAL A 4 -23.54 -6.73 -9.56
N CYS A 5 -24.76 -6.49 -9.10
CA CYS A 5 -25.02 -5.72 -7.89
C CYS A 5 -24.40 -6.46 -6.70
N TYR A 6 -23.35 -5.91 -6.15
CA TYR A 6 -22.81 -6.29 -4.86
C TYR A 6 -23.51 -5.47 -3.78
N SER A 7 -24.19 -6.15 -2.84
CA SER A 7 -24.56 -5.55 -1.55
C SER A 7 -23.40 -5.78 -0.58
N PRO A 8 -22.78 -4.74 -0.05
CA PRO A 8 -21.72 -4.93 0.94
C PRO A 8 -22.35 -5.18 2.31
N ASP A 9 -21.94 -6.28 2.96
CA ASP A 9 -22.13 -6.45 4.40
C ASP A 9 -21.34 -5.37 5.13
N ARG A 10 -22.05 -4.60 5.97
CA ARG A 10 -21.67 -3.28 6.50
C ARG A 10 -20.79 -3.31 7.75
N ASP A 11 -20.12 -4.40 8.05
CA ASP A 11 -19.34 -4.50 9.30
C ASP A 11 -17.82 -4.41 9.16
N SER A 12 -17.31 -4.12 7.93
CA SER A 12 -15.91 -3.82 7.71
C SER A 12 -15.73 -2.34 7.39
N PHE A 13 -15.08 -1.64 8.28
CA PHE A 13 -14.55 -0.28 8.18
C PHE A 13 -15.39 0.72 7.37
N ASN A 14 -16.28 1.42 8.06
CA ASN A 14 -16.99 2.56 7.50
C ASN A 14 -16.16 3.84 7.78
N PRO A 15 -15.70 4.59 6.78
CA PRO A 15 -15.12 5.93 6.98
C PRO A 15 -16.04 6.85 7.80
N ALA A 16 -17.36 6.58 7.80
CA ALA A 16 -18.29 7.20 8.73
C ALA A 16 -17.91 7.00 10.21
N ASN A 17 -17.20 5.89 10.56
CA ASN A 17 -16.72 5.69 11.91
C ASN A 17 -15.55 6.60 12.24
N LEU A 18 -14.68 6.93 11.28
CA LEU A 18 -13.63 7.95 11.44
C LEU A 18 -14.28 9.34 11.61
N VAL A 19 -15.28 9.65 10.82
CA VAL A 19 -16.05 10.91 10.95
C VAL A 19 -16.77 10.95 12.30
N ILE A 20 -17.40 9.86 12.72
CA ILE A 20 -18.07 9.76 14.03
C ILE A 20 -17.08 9.83 15.19
N ILE A 21 -15.90 9.20 15.06
CA ILE A 21 -14.81 9.31 16.04
C ILE A 21 -14.27 10.74 16.06
N PHE A 22 -14.01 11.35 14.89
CA PHE A 22 -13.62 12.75 14.81
C PHE A 22 -14.70 13.70 15.32
N GLU A 23 -15.97 13.49 14.98
CA GLU A 23 -17.09 14.29 15.51
C GLU A 23 -17.24 14.14 17.03
N ASN A 24 -17.17 12.93 17.58
CA ASN A 24 -17.28 12.71 19.02
C ASN A 24 -16.06 13.21 19.80
N ILE A 25 -14.87 13.08 19.26
CA ILE A 25 -13.64 13.66 19.82
C ILE A 25 -13.71 15.17 19.74
N PHE A 26 -14.17 15.73 18.62
CA PHE A 26 -14.32 17.17 18.41
C PHE A 26 -15.41 17.78 19.31
N PHE A 27 -16.52 17.07 19.51
CA PHE A 27 -17.60 17.51 20.41
C PHE A 27 -17.20 17.41 21.90
N GLY A 28 -16.43 16.41 22.27
CA GLY A 28 -15.80 16.29 23.60
C GLY A 28 -14.83 17.43 23.89
N TYR A 29 -14.03 17.83 22.86
CA TYR A 29 -13.19 19.04 22.90
C TYR A 29 -14.02 20.30 23.10
N PHE A 30 -15.14 20.41 22.41
CA PHE A 30 -15.99 21.61 22.44
C PHE A 30 -16.64 21.86 23.81
N CYS A 31 -17.05 20.82 24.53
CA CYS A 31 -17.67 20.94 25.85
C CYS A 31 -16.67 21.29 26.97
N MET A 32 -15.43 20.81 26.90
CA MET A 32 -14.37 21.15 27.85
C MET A 32 -13.86 22.61 27.70
N TRP A 33 -14.12 23.23 26.57
CA TRP A 33 -13.54 24.50 26.13
C TRP A 33 -14.25 25.77 26.56
N LYS A 34 -15.49 25.67 26.99
CA LYS A 34 -16.30 26.88 27.37
C LYS A 34 -15.69 27.74 28.48
N SER A 35 -14.79 27.19 29.29
CA SER A 35 -14.21 27.86 30.44
C SER A 35 -12.74 28.36 30.29
N ILE A 36 -12.05 27.95 29.24
CA ILE A 36 -10.56 28.13 29.11
C ILE A 36 -10.18 29.25 28.11
N ILE A 37 -11.15 29.84 27.39
CA ILE A 37 -10.97 30.61 26.15
C ILE A 37 -10.41 32.04 26.36
N PHE A 38 -10.30 32.56 27.56
CA PHE A 38 -10.14 33.99 27.80
C PHE A 38 -8.76 34.51 28.18
N HIS A 39 -7.72 33.68 28.21
CA HIS A 39 -6.38 34.16 28.55
C HIS A 39 -5.34 33.77 27.52
N HIS A 40 -4.27 34.55 27.34
CA HIS A 40 -3.02 34.20 26.72
C HIS A 40 -2.67 32.77 27.12
N MET A 41 -2.73 31.85 26.16
CA MET A 41 -2.59 30.40 26.43
C MET A 41 -1.28 30.14 27.15
N ASN A 42 -1.35 29.65 28.37
CA ASN A 42 -0.18 29.25 29.15
C ASN A 42 0.66 28.21 28.35
N LYS A 43 1.99 28.40 28.32
CA LYS A 43 2.91 27.48 27.61
C LYS A 43 2.66 26.01 27.97
N LYS A 44 2.28 25.71 29.23
CA LYS A 44 1.93 24.35 29.69
C LYS A 44 0.66 23.82 29.01
N LEU A 45 -0.39 24.63 28.89
CA LEU A 45 -1.64 24.21 28.24
C LEU A 45 -1.40 23.94 26.75
N ARG A 46 -0.63 24.80 26.08
CA ARG A 46 -0.26 24.59 24.69
C ARG A 46 0.50 23.27 24.47
N PHE A 47 1.47 23.00 25.34
CA PHE A 47 2.21 21.72 25.31
C PHE A 47 1.26 20.51 25.47
N LEU A 48 0.32 20.58 26.41
CA LEU A 48 -0.67 19.52 26.63
C LEU A 48 -1.57 19.30 25.39
N ILE A 49 -1.96 20.38 24.68
CA ILE A 49 -2.75 20.27 23.44
C ILE A 49 -1.95 19.54 22.35
N TYR A 50 -0.69 19.92 22.15
CA TYR A 50 0.15 19.24 21.16
C TYR A 50 0.41 17.78 21.53
N LEU A 51 0.60 17.48 22.82
CA LEU A 51 0.77 16.12 23.31
C LEU A 51 -0.49 15.28 23.07
N PHE A 52 -1.66 15.86 23.32
CA PHE A 52 -2.94 15.19 23.08
C PHE A 52 -3.20 14.99 21.58
N LEU A 53 -2.94 16.00 20.77
CA LEU A 53 -3.02 15.91 19.31
C LEU A 53 -2.08 14.82 18.77
N TYR A 54 -0.85 14.78 19.27
CA TYR A 54 0.11 13.73 18.95
C TYR A 54 -0.44 12.34 19.27
N ALA A 55 -0.97 12.16 20.47
CA ALA A 55 -1.51 10.87 20.90
C ALA A 55 -2.69 10.41 20.02
N ILE A 56 -3.60 11.31 19.66
CA ILE A 56 -4.74 10.99 18.80
C ILE A 56 -4.28 10.63 17.40
N ILE A 57 -3.43 11.45 16.77
CA ILE A 57 -2.91 11.19 15.42
C ILE A 57 -2.16 9.85 15.42
N TRP A 58 -1.32 9.61 16.43
CA TRP A 58 -0.58 8.35 16.57
C TRP A 58 -1.51 7.14 16.63
N LEU A 59 -2.56 7.20 17.47
CA LEU A 59 -3.54 6.12 17.58
C LEU A 59 -4.28 5.88 16.25
N VAL A 60 -4.72 6.95 15.58
CA VAL A 60 -5.43 6.84 14.30
C VAL A 60 -4.53 6.18 13.26
N ILE A 61 -3.29 6.66 13.08
CA ILE A 61 -2.37 6.07 12.09
C ILE A 61 -2.02 4.63 12.48
N PHE A 62 -1.84 4.34 13.77
CA PHE A 62 -1.49 3.00 14.23
C PHE A 62 -2.59 1.96 13.93
N PHE A 63 -3.84 2.32 14.14
CA PHE A 63 -4.94 1.38 13.89
C PHE A 63 -5.32 1.29 12.41
N GLU A 64 -5.27 2.40 11.68
CA GLU A 64 -5.81 2.49 10.33
C GLU A 64 -4.72 2.47 9.24
N GLY A 65 -3.56 3.07 9.49
CA GLY A 65 -2.57 3.34 8.44
C GLY A 65 -1.27 2.56 8.53
N ARG A 66 -0.98 1.85 9.63
CA ARG A 66 0.35 1.28 9.89
C ARG A 66 0.86 0.33 8.80
N PHE A 67 -0.02 -0.47 8.21
CA PHE A 67 0.37 -1.41 7.16
C PHE A 67 0.55 -0.71 5.80
N MET A 68 -0.18 0.38 5.58
CA MET A 68 0.00 1.21 4.39
C MET A 68 1.36 1.92 4.40
N LEU A 69 1.88 2.29 5.59
CA LEU A 69 3.24 2.82 5.72
C LEU A 69 4.28 1.75 5.36
N PHE A 70 4.09 0.51 5.80
CA PHE A 70 4.95 -0.60 5.38
C PHE A 70 4.97 -0.75 3.85
N VAL A 71 3.80 -0.72 3.21
CA VAL A 71 3.71 -0.77 1.74
C VAL A 71 4.46 0.38 1.08
N GLN A 72 4.40 1.59 1.64
CA GLN A 72 5.12 2.74 1.10
C GLN A 72 6.65 2.51 1.12
N GLU A 73 7.18 1.90 2.18
CA GLU A 73 8.59 1.48 2.21
C GLU A 73 8.89 0.41 1.17
N GLN A 74 8.00 -0.56 1.00
CA GLN A 74 8.16 -1.63 0.01
C GLN A 74 8.16 -1.12 -1.45
N MET A 75 7.65 0.08 -1.69
CA MET A 75 7.57 0.71 -3.01
C MET A 75 8.70 1.70 -3.29
N GLN A 76 9.79 1.65 -2.54
CA GLN A 76 10.94 2.52 -2.79
C GLN A 76 12.26 1.75 -2.67
N LEU A 77 13.29 2.31 -3.32
CA LEU A 77 14.68 1.89 -3.19
C LEU A 77 15.54 3.11 -2.85
N PHE A 78 15.67 3.42 -1.56
CA PHE A 78 16.58 4.48 -1.13
C PHE A 78 17.97 3.92 -0.85
N GLN A 79 18.99 4.52 -1.47
CA GLN A 79 20.38 4.12 -1.30
C GLN A 79 21.14 5.15 -0.46
N ASN A 80 21.78 4.70 0.63
CA ASN A 80 22.65 5.51 1.48
C ASN A 80 24.02 5.73 0.78
N GLU A 81 24.00 6.20 -0.48
CA GLU A 81 25.17 6.46 -1.28
C GLU A 81 25.22 7.93 -1.70
N TRP A 82 26.44 8.52 -1.69
CA TRP A 82 26.60 9.94 -1.98
C TRP A 82 26.13 10.34 -3.38
N HIS A 83 26.38 9.51 -4.39
CA HIS A 83 25.91 9.79 -5.75
C HIS A 83 24.40 9.82 -5.81
N TYR A 84 23.72 8.82 -5.25
CA TYR A 84 22.26 8.76 -5.20
C TYR A 84 21.69 10.01 -4.52
N ILE A 85 22.21 10.36 -3.36
CA ILE A 85 21.73 11.53 -2.60
C ILE A 85 21.96 12.81 -3.40
N MET A 86 23.12 12.98 -4.05
CA MET A 86 23.40 14.20 -4.80
C MET A 86 22.56 14.33 -6.07
N ASP A 87 22.31 13.24 -6.77
CA ASP A 87 21.45 13.24 -7.96
C ASP A 87 20.04 13.71 -7.59
N HIS A 88 19.49 13.20 -6.48
CA HIS A 88 18.18 13.61 -6.01
C HIS A 88 18.15 15.04 -5.44
N LEU A 89 19.20 15.49 -4.75
CA LEU A 89 19.28 16.86 -4.21
C LEU A 89 19.30 17.93 -5.31
N LEU A 90 19.77 17.59 -6.51
CA LEU A 90 19.82 18.50 -7.66
C LEU A 90 18.47 18.65 -8.36
N GLU A 91 17.52 17.80 -8.07
CA GLU A 91 16.16 17.89 -8.61
C GLU A 91 15.33 18.96 -7.90
N VAL A 92 14.23 19.37 -8.54
CA VAL A 92 13.25 20.28 -7.94
C VAL A 92 12.56 19.57 -6.77
N GLY A 93 12.59 20.20 -5.58
CA GLY A 93 12.08 19.58 -4.36
C GLY A 93 13.04 18.57 -3.72
N GLY A 94 14.29 18.51 -4.21
CA GLY A 94 15.25 17.46 -3.90
C GLY A 94 15.53 17.26 -2.41
N VAL A 95 15.62 18.33 -1.63
CA VAL A 95 15.83 18.20 -0.17
C VAL A 95 14.64 17.54 0.51
N ALA A 96 13.43 17.96 0.17
CA ALA A 96 12.23 17.35 0.73
C ALA A 96 12.10 15.87 0.29
N ARG A 97 12.50 15.56 -0.96
CA ARG A 97 12.54 14.20 -1.48
C ARG A 97 13.50 13.32 -0.68
N VAL A 98 14.77 13.66 -0.63
CA VAL A 98 15.80 12.88 0.10
C VAL A 98 15.41 12.66 1.56
N LEU A 99 14.89 13.72 2.22
CA LEU A 99 14.41 13.58 3.59
C LEU A 99 13.21 12.64 3.71
N THR A 100 12.29 12.69 2.76
CA THR A 100 11.12 11.80 2.74
C THR A 100 11.53 10.35 2.56
N GLU A 101 12.34 10.07 1.54
CA GLU A 101 12.79 8.71 1.23
C GLU A 101 13.63 8.12 2.37
N ALA A 102 14.49 8.94 2.98
CA ALA A 102 15.24 8.55 4.16
C ALA A 102 14.35 8.24 5.38
N LEU A 103 13.23 8.96 5.56
CA LEU A 103 12.26 8.67 6.62
C LEU A 103 11.44 7.42 6.32
N VAL A 104 11.01 7.25 5.07
CA VAL A 104 10.16 6.15 4.64
C VAL A 104 10.85 4.81 4.80
N GLN A 105 12.17 4.71 4.71
CA GLN A 105 12.88 3.47 5.02
C GLN A 105 12.48 2.89 6.40
N PHE A 106 12.28 3.75 7.41
CA PHE A 106 11.91 3.31 8.75
C PHE A 106 10.46 2.84 8.88
N TYR A 107 9.65 2.99 7.82
CA TYR A 107 8.28 2.45 7.77
C TYR A 107 8.26 0.92 7.64
N HIS A 108 9.40 0.31 7.32
CA HIS A 108 9.59 -1.14 7.39
C HIS A 108 9.16 -1.71 8.74
N VAL A 109 9.36 -0.96 9.81
CA VAL A 109 8.86 -1.29 11.15
C VAL A 109 7.64 -0.42 11.46
N PRO A 110 6.40 -0.93 11.36
CA PRO A 110 5.18 -0.13 11.37
C PRO A 110 5.04 0.86 12.54
N TRP A 111 5.40 0.47 13.76
CA TRP A 111 5.29 1.37 14.92
C TRP A 111 6.30 2.52 14.89
N ILE A 112 7.49 2.32 14.29
CA ILE A 112 8.48 3.39 14.08
C ILE A 112 7.94 4.33 13.01
N GLY A 113 7.41 3.81 11.89
CA GLY A 113 6.78 4.58 10.83
C GLY A 113 5.66 5.47 11.34
N VAL A 114 4.75 4.91 12.13
CA VAL A 114 3.66 5.67 12.78
C VAL A 114 4.21 6.81 13.64
N THR A 115 5.25 6.55 14.42
CA THR A 115 5.86 7.55 15.32
C THR A 115 6.52 8.67 14.52
N LEU A 116 7.24 8.35 13.46
CA LEU A 116 7.90 9.34 12.59
C LEU A 116 6.88 10.18 11.82
N LEU A 117 5.88 9.57 11.20
CA LEU A 117 4.83 10.28 10.48
C LEU A 117 4.02 11.18 11.41
N THR A 118 3.67 10.70 12.61
CA THR A 118 2.99 11.53 13.63
C THR A 118 3.84 12.72 14.02
N SER A 119 5.14 12.51 14.24
CA SER A 119 6.07 13.59 14.60
C SER A 119 6.18 14.64 13.49
N LEU A 120 6.28 14.20 12.23
CA LEU A 120 6.30 15.07 11.06
C LEU A 120 5.00 15.87 10.92
N THR A 121 3.85 15.21 11.12
CA THR A 121 2.52 15.83 11.08
C THR A 121 2.39 16.92 12.14
N VAL A 122 2.70 16.60 13.39
CA VAL A 122 2.62 17.56 14.50
C VAL A 122 3.62 18.71 14.33
N PHE A 123 4.81 18.43 13.81
CA PHE A 123 5.80 19.46 13.46
C PHE A 123 5.28 20.38 12.35
N SER A 124 4.62 19.85 11.33
CA SER A 124 3.98 20.63 10.25
C SER A 124 2.92 21.58 10.80
N ILE A 125 2.05 21.09 11.68
CA ILE A 125 1.03 21.90 12.36
C ILE A 125 1.69 23.02 13.18
N PHE A 126 2.72 22.69 13.95
CA PHE A 126 3.46 23.66 14.76
C PHE A 126 4.15 24.74 13.92
N ALA A 127 4.81 24.34 12.83
CA ALA A 127 5.50 25.25 11.92
C ALA A 127 4.51 26.21 11.23
N PHE A 128 3.39 25.68 10.74
CA PHE A 128 2.36 26.51 10.11
C PHE A 128 1.65 27.42 11.12
N GLU A 129 1.37 26.96 12.34
CA GLU A 129 0.88 27.82 13.42
C GLU A 129 1.83 28.99 13.70
N LYS A 130 3.15 28.74 13.68
CA LYS A 130 4.14 29.83 13.85
C LYS A 130 4.08 30.86 12.74
N CYS A 131 3.77 30.48 11.50
CA CYS A 131 3.50 31.40 10.41
C CYS A 131 2.24 32.25 10.71
N LEU A 132 1.14 31.59 11.11
CA LEU A 132 -0.14 32.25 11.39
C LEU A 132 -0.06 33.23 12.58
N ARG A 133 0.81 32.99 13.54
CA ARG A 133 1.05 33.91 14.68
C ARG A 133 1.60 35.27 14.29
N ARG A 134 2.10 35.41 13.07
CA ARG A 134 2.46 36.71 12.52
C ARG A 134 1.25 37.62 12.34
N PHE A 135 0.07 37.03 12.13
CA PHE A 135 -1.16 37.74 11.80
C PHE A 135 -2.10 37.92 12.98
N SER A 136 -2.05 37.01 13.96
CA SER A 136 -2.96 37.04 15.10
C SER A 136 -2.42 36.30 16.31
N ASP A 137 -2.69 36.82 17.49
CA ASP A 137 -2.38 36.15 18.77
C ASP A 137 -3.52 35.27 19.29
N ALA A 138 -4.45 34.89 18.42
CA ALA A 138 -5.72 34.20 18.73
C ALA A 138 -5.60 32.82 19.43
N GLY A 139 -4.51 32.58 20.15
CA GLY A 139 -4.41 31.47 21.10
C GLY A 139 -4.57 30.09 20.47
N ILE A 140 -5.48 29.30 21.03
CA ILE A 140 -5.74 27.91 20.70
C ILE A 140 -6.30 27.71 19.29
N TRP A 141 -7.02 28.69 18.75
CA TRP A 141 -7.63 28.64 17.41
C TRP A 141 -6.61 28.49 16.29
N LEU A 142 -5.43 29.08 16.48
CA LEU A 142 -4.37 28.94 15.51
C LEU A 142 -3.90 27.50 15.35
N VAL A 143 -3.93 26.70 16.42
CA VAL A 143 -3.61 25.26 16.35
C VAL A 143 -4.67 24.54 15.51
N THR A 144 -5.96 24.84 15.74
CA THR A 144 -7.07 24.24 14.98
C THR A 144 -7.00 24.63 13.50
N PHE A 145 -6.80 25.91 13.19
CA PHE A 145 -6.67 26.36 11.81
C PHE A 145 -5.44 25.79 11.11
N SER A 146 -4.32 25.71 11.81
CA SER A 146 -3.09 25.15 11.24
C SER A 146 -3.17 23.63 11.02
N SER A 147 -4.02 22.93 11.76
CA SER A 147 -4.20 21.50 11.57
C SER A 147 -4.97 21.14 10.29
N ALA A 148 -5.89 21.99 9.82
CA ALA A 148 -6.76 21.69 8.70
C ALA A 148 -6.03 21.30 7.40
N PRO A 149 -5.08 22.08 6.84
CA PRO A 149 -4.36 21.68 5.64
C PRO A 149 -3.45 20.47 5.87
N VAL A 150 -2.88 20.33 7.07
CA VAL A 150 -1.96 19.25 7.40
C VAL A 150 -2.70 17.91 7.55
N ILE A 151 -3.93 17.92 8.06
CA ILE A 151 -4.78 16.71 8.12
C ILE A 151 -5.15 16.25 6.70
N LEU A 152 -5.39 17.16 5.76
CA LEU A 152 -5.59 16.80 4.36
C LEU A 152 -4.35 16.12 3.76
N LEU A 153 -3.17 16.65 4.03
CA LEU A 153 -1.92 16.05 3.60
C LEU A 153 -1.68 14.69 4.27
N LEU A 154 -2.01 14.56 5.55
CA LEU A 154 -1.93 13.28 6.26
C LEU A 154 -2.86 12.23 5.64
N TYR A 155 -4.08 12.63 5.29
CA TYR A 155 -5.02 11.76 4.58
C TYR A 155 -4.44 11.32 3.23
N CYS A 156 -3.82 12.24 2.48
CA CYS A 156 -3.11 11.95 1.26
C CYS A 156 -2.01 10.89 1.45
N VAL A 157 -1.19 11.02 2.51
CA VAL A 157 -0.15 10.02 2.84
C VAL A 157 -0.74 8.63 3.05
N VAL A 158 -1.85 8.54 3.76
CA VAL A 158 -2.48 7.25 4.07
C VAL A 158 -3.14 6.63 2.83
N VAL A 159 -3.80 7.44 2.00
CA VAL A 159 -4.56 6.94 0.83
C VAL A 159 -3.68 6.80 -0.42
N CYS A 160 -2.89 7.83 -0.72
CA CYS A 160 -2.06 7.89 -1.93
C CYS A 160 -0.64 7.34 -1.73
N GLN A 161 -0.29 6.96 -0.50
CA GLN A 161 0.99 6.33 -0.15
C GLN A 161 2.23 7.17 -0.48
N ASP A 162 2.12 8.50 -0.35
CA ASP A 162 3.25 9.40 -0.57
C ASP A 162 3.43 10.39 0.60
N THR A 163 4.56 10.30 1.29
CA THR A 163 4.91 11.15 2.42
C THR A 163 5.52 12.51 2.00
N PHE A 164 5.96 12.65 0.74
CA PHE A 164 6.62 13.85 0.24
C PHE A 164 5.81 15.15 0.49
N PRO A 165 4.51 15.23 0.19
CA PRO A 165 3.76 16.48 0.34
C PRO A 165 3.78 17.02 1.77
N ILE A 166 3.68 16.18 2.78
CA ILE A 166 3.69 16.59 4.18
C ILE A 166 5.10 17.01 4.64
N ALA A 167 6.15 16.33 4.17
CA ALA A 167 7.54 16.68 4.46
C ALA A 167 7.92 18.03 3.81
N ALA A 168 7.56 18.22 2.54
CA ALA A 168 7.75 19.47 1.82
C ALA A 168 7.00 20.64 2.48
N PHE A 169 5.75 20.42 2.90
CA PHE A 169 4.98 21.41 3.64
C PHE A 169 5.62 21.74 4.98
N ALA A 170 6.10 20.76 5.74
CA ALA A 170 6.76 20.95 7.02
C ALA A 170 7.99 21.86 6.91
N LEU A 171 8.87 21.56 5.95
CA LEU A 171 10.07 22.36 5.69
C LEU A 171 9.74 23.77 5.23
N THR A 172 8.81 23.89 4.28
CA THR A 172 8.36 25.18 3.78
C THR A 172 7.75 26.04 4.89
N ALA A 173 6.87 25.48 5.71
CA ALA A 173 6.25 26.18 6.83
C ALA A 173 7.29 26.59 7.88
N ALA A 174 8.26 25.73 8.18
CA ALA A 174 9.34 26.04 9.13
C ALA A 174 10.21 27.20 8.65
N ILE A 175 10.67 27.17 7.40
CA ILE A 175 11.47 28.23 6.81
C ILE A 175 10.65 29.53 6.69
N SER A 176 9.39 29.43 6.26
CA SER A 176 8.48 30.59 6.19
C SER A 176 8.27 31.22 7.58
N ALA A 177 8.13 30.42 8.63
CA ALA A 177 8.02 30.93 9.99
C ALA A 177 9.26 31.73 10.42
N ILE A 178 10.46 31.25 10.09
CA ILE A 178 11.72 31.95 10.39
C ILE A 178 11.78 33.27 9.63
N VAL A 179 11.51 33.24 8.32
CA VAL A 179 11.58 34.44 7.46
C VAL A 179 10.56 35.50 7.85
N LEU A 180 9.31 35.13 8.09
CA LEU A 180 8.23 36.05 8.46
C LEU A 180 8.41 36.67 9.85
N ASN A 181 9.03 35.94 10.79
CA ASN A 181 9.30 36.45 12.12
C ASN A 181 10.65 37.18 12.23
N SER A 182 11.40 37.36 11.13
CA SER A 182 12.57 38.22 11.07
C SER A 182 12.18 39.70 11.15
N ASP A 183 13.18 40.60 11.24
CA ASP A 183 12.92 42.05 11.29
C ASP A 183 12.04 42.46 10.10
N ARG A 184 10.95 43.19 10.38
CA ARG A 184 9.97 43.69 9.41
C ARG A 184 10.58 44.43 8.24
N ARG A 185 11.69 45.13 8.47
CA ARG A 185 12.39 45.88 7.43
C ARG A 185 12.94 45.01 6.33
N TYR A 186 13.38 43.77 6.65
CA TYR A 186 14.07 42.86 5.76
C TYR A 186 13.22 41.67 5.36
N SER A 187 12.11 41.41 6.05
CA SER A 187 11.25 40.24 5.81
C SER A 187 10.83 40.08 4.35
N TRP A 188 10.42 41.14 3.67
CA TRP A 188 10.03 41.12 2.25
C TRP A 188 11.22 40.82 1.32
N ILE A 189 12.44 41.33 1.65
CA ILE A 189 13.67 41.03 0.90
C ILE A 189 14.01 39.56 1.05
N LEU A 190 14.02 39.07 2.30
CA LEU A 190 14.30 37.66 2.58
C LEU A 190 13.28 36.76 1.92
N SER A 191 11.99 37.10 1.97
CA SER A 191 10.95 36.33 1.28
C SER A 191 11.18 36.30 -0.24
N SER A 192 11.60 37.40 -0.85
CA SER A 192 11.88 37.46 -2.28
C SER A 192 13.09 36.59 -2.69
N LEU A 193 14.13 36.59 -1.88
CA LEU A 193 15.35 35.80 -2.17
C LEU A 193 15.15 34.31 -1.87
N ILE A 194 14.44 33.99 -0.79
CA ILE A 194 14.30 32.62 -0.30
C ILE A 194 13.22 31.84 -1.08
N SER A 195 12.16 32.49 -1.60
CA SER A 195 11.09 31.78 -2.30
C SER A 195 11.55 30.96 -3.50
N PRO A 196 12.40 31.46 -4.42
CA PRO A 196 12.95 30.63 -5.52
C PRO A 196 13.84 29.49 -5.03
N ILE A 197 14.66 29.76 -4.00
CA ILE A 197 15.51 28.72 -3.39
C ILE A 197 14.64 27.64 -2.75
N LEU A 198 13.60 28.05 -2.03
CA LEU A 198 12.68 27.15 -1.38
C LEU A 198 11.93 26.24 -2.38
N TYR A 199 11.68 26.76 -3.60
CA TYR A 199 11.15 25.94 -4.68
C TYR A 199 12.11 24.80 -5.08
N LEU A 200 13.40 25.08 -5.21
CA LEU A 200 14.40 24.05 -5.48
C LEU A 200 14.49 23.03 -4.33
N LEU A 201 14.28 23.45 -3.08
CA LEU A 201 14.39 22.57 -1.92
C LEU A 201 13.12 21.76 -1.64
N CYS A 202 11.93 22.35 -1.85
CA CYS A 202 10.64 21.81 -1.39
C CYS A 202 9.57 21.76 -2.49
N GLY A 203 9.87 22.16 -3.71
CA GLY A 203 8.92 22.17 -4.82
C GLY A 203 7.84 23.24 -4.69
N SER A 204 6.66 22.96 -5.24
CA SER A 204 5.52 23.89 -5.33
C SER A 204 5.03 24.40 -3.96
N THR A 205 5.29 23.67 -2.88
CA THR A 205 4.95 24.08 -1.52
C THR A 205 5.62 25.41 -1.15
N ALA A 206 6.72 25.78 -1.80
CA ALA A 206 7.40 27.07 -1.66
C ALA A 206 6.49 28.30 -1.88
N MET A 207 5.38 28.13 -2.62
CA MET A 207 4.38 29.19 -2.84
C MET A 207 3.77 29.71 -1.53
N LEU A 208 3.83 28.95 -0.44
CA LEU A 208 3.36 29.35 0.87
C LEU A 208 4.05 30.65 1.36
N LEU A 209 5.37 30.78 1.17
CA LEU A 209 6.13 31.94 1.65
C LEU A 209 5.71 33.26 0.98
N PRO A 210 5.65 33.38 -0.37
CA PRO A 210 5.15 34.59 -1.00
C PRO A 210 3.68 34.91 -0.66
N LEU A 211 2.81 33.89 -0.55
CA LEU A 211 1.42 34.09 -0.13
C LEU A 211 1.33 34.66 1.28
N MET A 212 2.10 34.12 2.21
CA MET A 212 2.19 34.66 3.59
C MET A 212 2.75 36.08 3.64
N SER A 213 3.72 36.40 2.76
CA SER A 213 4.25 37.75 2.65
C SER A 213 3.18 38.74 2.21
N VAL A 214 2.38 38.38 1.19
CA VAL A 214 1.23 39.19 0.75
C VAL A 214 0.22 39.40 1.89
N ALA A 215 -0.12 38.33 2.59
CA ALA A 215 -1.02 38.35 3.73
C ALA A 215 -0.51 39.30 4.84
N SER A 216 0.81 39.34 5.09
CA SER A 216 1.45 40.24 6.03
C SER A 216 1.23 41.72 5.63
N GLY A 217 1.42 42.06 4.35
CA GLY A 217 1.18 43.40 3.86
C GLY A 217 -0.29 43.82 3.90
N VAL A 218 -1.19 42.85 3.75
CA VAL A 218 -2.63 43.09 3.88
C VAL A 218 -3.02 43.26 5.36
N SER A 219 -2.43 42.52 6.29
CA SER A 219 -2.70 42.62 7.74
C SER A 219 -2.20 43.94 8.33
N GLU A 220 -1.01 44.37 7.94
CA GLU A 220 -0.41 45.60 8.44
C GLU A 220 -0.99 46.83 7.74
N TYR A 221 -1.94 47.53 8.37
CA TYR A 221 -2.69 48.70 7.82
C TYR A 221 -1.86 49.98 7.57
N ASP A 222 -0.53 49.89 7.59
CA ASP A 222 0.39 51.05 7.58
C ASP A 222 0.76 51.55 6.17
N GLY A 223 -0.24 51.65 5.28
CA GLY A 223 -0.15 52.39 4.02
C GLY A 223 0.27 51.57 2.78
N ARG A 224 -0.02 52.17 1.58
CA ARG A 224 0.25 51.58 0.26
C ARG A 224 1.69 51.06 0.07
N LYS A 225 2.68 51.67 0.74
CA LYS A 225 4.11 51.30 0.60
C LYS A 225 4.40 49.92 1.17
N ASN A 226 3.77 49.52 2.27
CA ASN A 226 3.99 48.18 2.86
C ASN A 226 3.29 47.10 2.05
N LEU A 227 2.11 47.38 1.50
CA LEU A 227 1.44 46.47 0.58
C LEU A 227 2.27 46.20 -0.69
N ILE A 228 2.84 47.26 -1.32
CA ILE A 228 3.69 47.10 -2.49
C ILE A 228 4.91 46.23 -2.18
N LYS A 229 5.58 46.48 -1.03
CA LYS A 229 6.74 45.67 -0.62
C LYS A 229 6.37 44.19 -0.41
N SER A 230 5.21 43.91 0.16
CA SER A 230 4.74 42.53 0.42
C SER A 230 4.32 41.78 -0.84
N LEU A 231 3.98 42.49 -1.92
CA LEU A 231 3.70 41.90 -3.23
C LEU A 231 4.96 41.49 -4.00
N ILE A 232 6.12 42.11 -3.70
CA ILE A 232 7.38 41.83 -4.43
C ILE A 232 7.76 40.36 -4.40
N PRO A 233 7.72 39.62 -3.25
CA PRO A 233 8.03 38.20 -3.23
C PRO A 233 7.15 37.36 -4.16
N ALA A 234 5.85 37.70 -4.24
CA ALA A 234 4.92 36.99 -5.13
C ALA A 234 5.26 37.24 -6.63
N VAL A 235 5.60 38.49 -6.96
CA VAL A 235 6.03 38.86 -8.32
C VAL A 235 7.36 38.16 -8.68
N VAL A 236 8.34 38.19 -7.78
CA VAL A 236 9.64 37.49 -7.99
C VAL A 236 9.42 35.99 -8.18
N TYR A 237 8.58 35.38 -7.36
CA TYR A 237 8.27 33.95 -7.48
C TYR A 237 7.53 33.62 -8.79
N ALA A 238 6.58 34.47 -9.21
CA ALA A 238 5.89 34.31 -10.49
C ALA A 238 6.84 34.46 -11.69
N LEU A 239 7.74 35.44 -11.68
CA LEU A 239 8.76 35.63 -12.71
C LEU A 239 9.73 34.44 -12.74
N TYR A 240 10.16 33.96 -11.59
CA TYR A 240 10.98 32.75 -11.49
C TYR A 240 10.25 31.54 -12.09
N GLY A 241 8.95 31.36 -11.81
CA GLY A 241 8.14 30.31 -12.40
C GLY A 241 8.08 30.38 -13.93
N LEU A 242 7.88 31.57 -14.48
CA LEU A 242 7.91 31.77 -15.94
C LEU A 242 9.29 31.41 -16.55
N CYS A 243 10.38 31.77 -15.88
CA CYS A 243 11.73 31.39 -16.31
C CYS A 243 11.95 29.87 -16.19
N ALA A 244 11.55 29.25 -15.10
CA ALA A 244 11.68 27.82 -14.86
C ALA A 244 10.95 26.98 -15.92
N VAL A 245 9.72 27.38 -16.27
CA VAL A 245 8.93 26.72 -17.33
C VAL A 245 9.60 26.90 -18.69
N ARG A 246 10.10 28.10 -19.00
CA ARG A 246 10.75 28.39 -20.29
C ARG A 246 12.08 27.66 -20.46
N THR A 247 12.77 27.37 -19.37
CA THR A 247 14.04 26.63 -19.38
C THR A 247 13.86 25.12 -19.27
N ASN A 248 12.62 24.62 -19.35
CA ASN A 248 12.26 23.22 -19.17
C ASN A 248 12.70 22.62 -17.81
N LEU A 249 12.92 23.46 -16.81
CA LEU A 249 13.25 23.00 -15.47
C LEU A 249 12.13 22.14 -14.85
N THR A 250 10.87 22.39 -15.28
CA THR A 250 9.67 21.73 -14.77
C THR A 250 8.85 21.02 -15.85
N GLY A 251 9.29 21.04 -17.11
CA GLY A 251 8.57 20.46 -18.24
C GLY A 251 7.27 21.16 -18.61
N GLU A 252 6.37 21.37 -17.64
CA GLU A 252 5.05 21.99 -17.83
C GLU A 252 4.72 23.07 -16.81
N ALA A 253 3.94 24.08 -17.22
CA ALA A 253 3.53 25.19 -16.36
C ALA A 253 2.71 24.71 -15.14
N ILE A 254 1.90 23.68 -15.31
CA ILE A 254 1.09 23.10 -14.24
C ILE A 254 1.99 22.47 -13.17
N GLY A 255 3.06 21.79 -13.56
CA GLY A 255 4.01 21.16 -12.63
C GLY A 255 4.72 22.17 -11.72
N PHE A 256 4.93 23.42 -12.16
CA PHE A 256 5.50 24.45 -11.29
C PHE A 256 4.57 24.85 -10.15
N TYR A 257 3.27 24.93 -10.40
CA TYR A 257 2.30 25.46 -9.43
C TYR A 257 1.55 24.37 -8.67
N ALA A 258 1.33 23.21 -9.28
CA ALA A 258 0.54 22.15 -8.68
C ALA A 258 1.42 21.15 -7.92
N TYR A 259 2.29 20.46 -8.62
CA TYR A 259 3.12 19.43 -8.04
C TYR A 259 4.42 19.27 -8.82
N PRO A 260 5.59 19.41 -8.18
CA PRO A 260 6.87 19.43 -8.89
C PRO A 260 7.39 18.02 -9.26
N TYR A 261 6.69 16.98 -8.87
CA TYR A 261 7.19 15.63 -8.92
C TYR A 261 6.59 14.86 -10.09
N PRO A 262 7.38 14.20 -10.93
CA PRO A 262 6.86 13.19 -11.82
C PRO A 262 6.31 12.08 -10.95
N MET A 263 5.02 12.12 -10.76
CA MET A 263 4.34 11.19 -9.88
C MET A 263 4.43 9.77 -10.41
N TYR A 264 4.43 8.86 -9.48
CA TYR A 264 4.03 7.48 -9.65
C TYR A 264 2.66 7.46 -10.32
N GLU A 265 2.63 7.54 -11.66
CA GLU A 265 1.38 7.54 -12.44
C GLU A 265 0.52 6.31 -12.13
N SER A 266 1.13 5.25 -11.59
CA SER A 266 0.51 3.97 -11.37
C SER A 266 -0.25 3.82 -10.05
N VAL A 267 0.11 4.55 -8.99
CA VAL A 267 -0.47 4.31 -7.65
C VAL A 267 -1.41 5.41 -7.22
N ALA A 268 -1.02 6.66 -7.42
CA ALA A 268 -1.78 7.79 -6.92
C ALA A 268 -2.55 8.55 -8.01
N GLY A 269 -2.23 8.32 -9.29
CA GLY A 269 -2.91 8.95 -10.42
C GLY A 269 -3.10 10.48 -10.25
N ASN A 270 -4.21 10.99 -10.76
CA ASN A 270 -4.59 12.40 -10.60
C ASN A 270 -5.05 12.78 -9.18
N ASP A 271 -5.29 11.80 -8.31
CA ASP A 271 -5.92 12.01 -7.01
C ASP A 271 -5.00 12.74 -6.04
N LEU A 272 -3.69 12.41 -6.05
CA LEU A 272 -2.71 13.10 -5.20
C LEU A 272 -2.67 14.61 -5.49
N ASN A 273 -2.69 14.99 -6.78
CA ASN A 273 -2.73 16.40 -7.17
C ASN A 273 -3.96 17.10 -6.60
N LEU A 274 -5.12 16.46 -6.60
CA LEU A 274 -6.35 17.00 -6.04
C LEU A 274 -6.21 17.24 -4.52
N TYR A 275 -5.67 16.30 -3.76
CA TYR A 275 -5.47 16.46 -2.31
C TYR A 275 -4.43 17.52 -1.97
N VAL A 276 -3.32 17.59 -2.70
CA VAL A 276 -2.31 18.63 -2.52
C VAL A 276 -2.89 20.00 -2.86
N MET A 277 -3.61 20.15 -3.98
CA MET A 277 -4.27 21.40 -4.35
C MET A 277 -5.35 21.79 -3.34
N SER A 278 -6.12 20.83 -2.82
CA SER A 278 -7.11 21.10 -1.77
C SER A 278 -6.45 21.59 -0.49
N SER A 279 -5.32 21.02 -0.08
CA SER A 279 -4.56 21.50 1.08
C SER A 279 -4.03 22.93 0.87
N TRP A 280 -3.66 23.28 -0.36
CA TRP A 280 -3.31 24.63 -0.76
C TRP A 280 -4.47 25.61 -0.61
N LEU A 281 -5.62 25.28 -1.18
CA LEU A 281 -6.82 26.11 -1.07
C LEU A 281 -7.19 26.32 0.40
N VAL A 282 -7.14 25.26 1.21
CA VAL A 282 -7.41 25.34 2.64
C VAL A 282 -6.36 26.20 3.35
N SER A 283 -5.08 26.10 2.99
CA SER A 283 -4.03 26.95 3.56
C SER A 283 -4.29 28.44 3.26
N VAL A 284 -4.63 28.77 2.01
CA VAL A 284 -4.98 30.14 1.59
C VAL A 284 -6.21 30.65 2.32
N LEU A 285 -7.27 29.82 2.42
CA LEU A 285 -8.50 30.16 3.15
C LEU A 285 -8.22 30.39 4.63
N VAL A 286 -7.43 29.55 5.27
CA VAL A 286 -7.03 29.70 6.67
C VAL A 286 -6.30 31.02 6.88
N VAL A 287 -5.32 31.32 6.03
CA VAL A 287 -4.58 32.61 6.11
C VAL A 287 -5.54 33.78 5.94
N ALA A 288 -6.42 33.76 4.94
CA ALA A 288 -7.41 34.82 4.70
C ALA A 288 -8.35 34.99 5.90
N ILE A 289 -8.86 33.91 6.48
CA ILE A 289 -9.73 33.94 7.66
C ILE A 289 -9.01 34.57 8.86
N VAL A 290 -7.77 34.13 9.14
CA VAL A 290 -6.98 34.66 10.26
C VAL A 290 -6.73 36.14 10.08
N VAL A 291 -6.36 36.60 8.88
CA VAL A 291 -6.15 38.04 8.57
C VAL A 291 -7.45 38.86 8.68
N LEU A 292 -8.57 38.31 8.22
CA LEU A 292 -9.88 38.98 8.30
C LEU A 292 -10.39 39.07 9.74
N ILE A 293 -10.17 38.03 10.55
CA ILE A 293 -10.54 38.03 11.97
C ILE A 293 -9.74 39.11 12.69
N ASP A 294 -8.44 39.15 12.51
CA ASP A 294 -7.58 40.14 13.14
C ASP A 294 -8.01 41.57 12.80
N ARG A 295 -8.28 41.89 11.51
CA ARG A 295 -8.70 43.23 11.06
C ARG A 295 -10.05 43.72 11.55
N ARG A 296 -11.04 42.81 11.61
CA ARG A 296 -12.44 43.21 11.90
C ARG A 296 -12.76 43.23 13.39
N PHE A 297 -11.95 42.59 14.20
CA PHE A 297 -12.37 42.18 15.53
C PHE A 297 -11.40 42.54 16.65
N GLU A 298 -10.52 43.51 16.40
CA GLU A 298 -9.54 44.01 17.37
C GLU A 298 -10.12 44.43 18.73
N SER A 299 -11.43 44.55 18.89
CA SER A 299 -12.02 45.00 20.16
C SER A 299 -13.30 44.33 20.67
N LYS A 300 -14.03 43.53 19.89
CA LYS A 300 -15.39 43.09 20.32
C LYS A 300 -15.89 41.72 19.83
N VAL A 301 -15.03 40.77 19.37
CA VAL A 301 -15.57 39.47 18.94
C VAL A 301 -15.93 38.61 20.13
N LYS A 302 -17.22 38.30 20.20
CA LYS A 302 -17.68 37.26 21.09
C LYS A 302 -17.04 35.92 20.63
N PRO A 303 -16.48 35.12 21.55
CA PRO A 303 -15.78 33.88 21.26
C PRO A 303 -16.59 32.85 20.46
N VAL A 304 -17.92 33.05 20.37
CA VAL A 304 -18.85 32.22 19.60
C VAL A 304 -18.54 32.25 18.08
N TRP A 305 -18.20 33.39 17.50
CA TRP A 305 -17.97 33.51 16.04
C TRP A 305 -16.64 32.91 15.58
N THR A 306 -15.62 32.95 16.45
CA THR A 306 -14.35 32.26 16.16
C THR A 306 -14.52 30.75 16.24
N SER A 307 -15.36 30.26 17.15
CA SER A 307 -15.73 28.84 17.22
C SER A 307 -16.46 28.35 15.96
N VAL A 308 -17.44 29.17 15.51
CA VAL A 308 -18.22 28.86 14.29
C VAL A 308 -17.32 28.82 13.05
N SER A 309 -16.36 29.77 12.92
CA SER A 309 -15.46 29.77 11.77
C SER A 309 -14.50 28.58 11.75
N GLY A 310 -14.00 28.14 12.91
CA GLY A 310 -13.19 26.90 13.02
C GLY A 310 -14.00 25.65 12.66
N ILE A 311 -15.23 25.53 13.18
CA ILE A 311 -16.14 24.44 12.84
C ILE A 311 -16.47 24.47 11.35
N VAL A 312 -16.77 25.63 10.77
CA VAL A 312 -17.06 25.78 9.34
C VAL A 312 -15.85 25.38 8.49
N SER A 313 -14.63 25.78 8.87
CA SER A 313 -13.41 25.39 8.13
C SER A 313 -13.18 23.87 8.17
N VAL A 314 -13.29 23.25 9.35
CA VAL A 314 -13.15 21.80 9.49
C VAL A 314 -14.30 21.07 8.80
N THR A 315 -15.54 21.57 8.90
CA THR A 315 -16.71 21.01 8.21
C THR A 315 -16.59 21.14 6.69
N LEU A 316 -16.03 22.26 6.20
CA LEU A 316 -15.75 22.43 4.76
C LEU A 316 -14.66 21.47 4.28
N VAL A 317 -13.61 21.25 5.08
CA VAL A 317 -12.56 20.27 4.79
C VAL A 317 -13.13 18.84 4.77
N ILE A 318 -13.87 18.48 5.82
CA ILE A 318 -14.55 17.18 5.90
C ILE A 318 -15.60 17.06 4.79
N GLY A 319 -16.35 18.13 4.52
CA GLY A 319 -17.34 18.18 3.44
C GLY A 319 -16.71 18.05 2.05
N ALA A 320 -15.56 18.69 1.80
CA ALA A 320 -14.82 18.55 0.55
C ALA A 320 -14.28 17.14 0.36
N LEU A 321 -13.77 16.53 1.44
CA LEU A 321 -13.37 15.11 1.44
C LEU A 321 -14.56 14.16 1.26
N TRP A 322 -15.72 14.55 1.77
CA TRP A 322 -16.95 13.75 1.69
C TRP A 322 -17.69 13.89 0.36
N LEU A 323 -17.58 15.05 -0.29
CA LEU A 323 -18.21 15.37 -1.58
C LEU A 323 -17.29 15.11 -2.77
N ALA A 324 -16.04 14.72 -2.54
CA ALA A 324 -15.16 14.35 -3.62
C ALA A 324 -15.82 13.22 -4.46
N PRO A 325 -16.08 13.44 -5.76
CA PRO A 325 -16.81 12.48 -6.59
C PRO A 325 -16.12 11.13 -6.72
N GLU A 326 -14.86 11.04 -6.37
CA GLU A 326 -14.03 9.84 -6.39
C GLU A 326 -14.19 8.94 -5.15
N LYS A 327 -15.04 9.34 -4.20
CA LYS A 327 -15.39 8.51 -3.05
C LYS A 327 -15.91 7.13 -3.47
N GLU A 328 -16.63 7.05 -4.59
CA GLU A 328 -17.09 5.80 -5.17
C GLU A 328 -15.93 5.00 -5.79
N TYR A 329 -14.92 5.67 -6.36
CA TYR A 329 -13.79 4.99 -7.02
C TYR A 329 -12.69 4.61 -6.01
N ALA A 330 -12.28 5.52 -5.16
CA ALA A 330 -11.24 5.26 -4.14
C ALA A 330 -11.76 4.40 -2.97
N LEU A 331 -13.03 4.55 -2.57
CA LEU A 331 -13.63 3.80 -1.47
C LEU A 331 -14.22 2.44 -1.90
N ASN A 332 -14.70 2.30 -3.15
CA ASN A 332 -15.34 1.05 -3.59
C ASN A 332 -14.40 0.06 -4.29
N VAL A 333 -13.26 0.47 -4.83
CA VAL A 333 -12.34 -0.43 -5.53
C VAL A 333 -10.93 -0.39 -4.94
N GLY A 334 -10.48 0.75 -4.44
CA GLY A 334 -9.08 0.96 -4.05
C GLY A 334 -8.81 0.68 -2.57
N TYR A 335 -9.41 1.47 -1.67
CA TYR A 335 -8.96 1.50 -0.28
C TYR A 335 -9.18 0.18 0.48
N ASP A 336 -10.35 -0.43 0.36
CA ASP A 336 -10.64 -1.70 1.04
C ASP A 336 -9.78 -2.85 0.50
N MET A 337 -9.49 -2.84 -0.81
CA MET A 337 -8.60 -3.80 -1.42
C MET A 337 -7.15 -3.57 -0.98
N TYR A 338 -6.69 -2.33 -0.99
CA TYR A 338 -5.30 -1.99 -0.63
C TYR A 338 -5.03 -2.12 0.86
N SER A 339 -5.94 -1.70 1.75
CA SER A 339 -5.74 -1.81 3.20
C SER A 339 -5.75 -3.27 3.65
N GLY A 340 -6.67 -4.08 3.12
CA GLY A 340 -6.70 -5.51 3.37
C GLY A 340 -5.43 -6.21 2.87
N TRP A 341 -5.00 -5.89 1.66
CA TRP A 341 -3.77 -6.42 1.09
C TRP A 341 -2.54 -6.02 1.90
N ALA A 342 -2.41 -4.77 2.31
CA ALA A 342 -1.25 -4.28 3.05
C ALA A 342 -0.99 -5.07 4.33
N GLU A 343 -2.04 -5.41 5.08
CA GLU A 343 -1.92 -6.26 6.26
C GLU A 343 -1.49 -7.69 5.91
N LEU A 344 -2.07 -8.28 4.85
CA LEU A 344 -1.75 -9.64 4.42
C LEU A 344 -0.31 -9.74 3.92
N HIS A 345 0.12 -8.77 3.12
CA HIS A 345 1.49 -8.64 2.65
C HIS A 345 2.48 -8.52 3.82
N TYR A 346 2.20 -7.64 4.78
CA TYR A 346 3.01 -7.53 5.99
C TYR A 346 3.09 -8.84 6.79
N LEU A 347 1.97 -9.53 6.96
CA LEU A 347 1.95 -10.82 7.68
C LEU A 347 2.74 -11.90 6.93
N TYR A 348 2.66 -11.91 5.60
CA TYR A 348 3.38 -12.86 4.75
C TYR A 348 4.88 -12.59 4.76
N GLU A 349 5.33 -11.37 4.51
CA GLU A 349 6.74 -10.98 4.51
C GLU A 349 7.42 -11.20 5.88
N ASN A 350 6.67 -11.10 6.97
CA ASN A 350 7.16 -11.36 8.33
C ASN A 350 6.94 -12.81 8.79
N GLU A 351 6.64 -13.75 7.87
CA GLU A 351 6.44 -15.18 8.13
C GLU A 351 5.35 -15.49 9.18
N ARG A 352 4.42 -14.55 9.38
CA ARG A 352 3.31 -14.68 10.34
C ARG A 352 2.11 -15.42 9.75
N TYR A 353 2.38 -16.55 9.10
CA TYR A 353 1.37 -17.34 8.38
C TYR A 353 0.22 -17.82 9.27
N ALA A 354 0.51 -18.17 10.53
CA ALA A 354 -0.52 -18.60 11.48
C ALA A 354 -1.52 -17.48 11.79
N ASP A 355 -1.05 -16.24 11.96
CA ASP A 355 -1.90 -15.07 12.20
C ASP A 355 -2.76 -14.76 10.97
N LEU A 356 -2.17 -14.85 9.77
CA LEU A 356 -2.87 -14.67 8.51
C LEU A 356 -4.00 -15.69 8.36
N LEU A 357 -3.73 -16.98 8.55
CA LEU A 357 -4.73 -18.04 8.44
C LEU A 357 -5.83 -17.91 9.49
N LYS A 358 -5.48 -17.56 10.72
CA LYS A 358 -6.44 -17.34 11.81
C LYS A 358 -7.47 -16.24 11.49
N LYS A 359 -7.05 -15.21 10.76
CA LYS A 359 -7.95 -14.11 10.35
C LYS A 359 -9.12 -14.60 9.47
N TYR A 360 -8.91 -15.72 8.74
CA TYR A 360 -9.89 -16.29 7.80
C TYR A 360 -10.49 -17.63 8.23
N GLU A 361 -10.28 -18.07 9.48
CA GLU A 361 -10.88 -19.33 9.96
C GLU A 361 -12.40 -19.38 9.83
N ASP A 362 -13.06 -18.24 10.14
CA ASP A 362 -14.53 -18.09 10.13
C ASP A 362 -15.00 -17.10 9.03
N LYS A 363 -14.09 -16.57 8.22
CA LYS A 363 -14.40 -15.59 7.18
C LYS A 363 -14.08 -16.16 5.79
N GLU A 364 -14.91 -15.82 4.82
CA GLU A 364 -14.62 -16.13 3.42
C GLU A 364 -13.80 -14.99 2.82
N PRO A 365 -12.82 -15.28 1.94
CA PRO A 365 -12.11 -14.24 1.21
C PRO A 365 -13.07 -13.46 0.30
N HIS A 366 -12.92 -12.14 0.26
CA HIS A 366 -13.73 -11.25 -0.57
C HIS A 366 -13.08 -10.95 -1.90
N THR A 367 -11.75 -11.05 -1.99
CA THR A 367 -10.97 -10.78 -3.19
C THR A 367 -10.07 -11.94 -3.58
N SER A 368 -9.67 -12.01 -4.86
CA SER A 368 -8.67 -12.99 -5.32
C SER A 368 -7.32 -12.79 -4.62
N VAL A 369 -6.98 -11.55 -4.29
CA VAL A 369 -5.78 -11.16 -3.54
C VAL A 369 -5.73 -11.80 -2.17
N GLU A 370 -6.82 -11.69 -1.39
CA GLU A 370 -6.93 -12.36 -0.08
C GLU A 370 -6.78 -13.87 -0.22
N SER A 371 -7.43 -14.45 -1.23
CA SER A 371 -7.33 -15.88 -1.50
C SER A 371 -5.90 -16.31 -1.85
N ASN A 372 -5.16 -15.50 -2.62
CA ASN A 372 -3.76 -15.77 -2.95
C ASN A 372 -2.89 -15.81 -1.69
N TYR A 373 -2.99 -14.83 -0.78
CA TYR A 373 -2.21 -14.83 0.46
C TYR A 373 -2.59 -15.96 1.42
N ILE A 374 -3.88 -16.32 1.52
CA ILE A 374 -4.31 -17.51 2.26
C ILE A 374 -3.60 -18.76 1.71
N ASN A 375 -3.59 -18.91 0.39
CA ASN A 375 -3.01 -20.08 -0.24
C ASN A 375 -1.47 -20.10 -0.19
N LEU A 376 -0.80 -18.94 -0.26
CA LEU A 376 0.62 -18.82 0.01
C LEU A 376 0.95 -19.23 1.47
N ALA A 377 0.15 -18.77 2.44
CA ALA A 377 0.34 -19.14 3.84
C ALA A 377 0.07 -20.66 4.08
N LEU A 378 -0.94 -21.23 3.42
CA LEU A 378 -1.19 -22.68 3.44
C LEU A 378 -0.02 -23.45 2.82
N TYR A 379 0.53 -22.95 1.73
CA TYR A 379 1.69 -23.53 1.08
C TYR A 379 2.92 -23.52 1.99
N ARG A 380 3.28 -22.34 2.55
CA ARG A 380 4.43 -22.20 3.46
C ARG A 380 4.31 -23.04 4.73
N THR A 381 3.08 -23.32 5.17
CA THR A 381 2.81 -24.21 6.32
C THR A 381 2.62 -25.68 5.93
N GLY A 382 2.81 -26.05 4.65
CA GLY A 382 2.64 -27.43 4.14
C GLY A 382 1.19 -27.91 4.13
N ARG A 383 0.21 -27.01 4.21
CA ARG A 383 -1.22 -27.29 4.35
C ARG A 383 -2.03 -27.04 3.06
N LEU A 384 -1.39 -26.60 1.96
CA LEU A 384 -2.11 -26.21 0.74
C LEU A 384 -3.00 -27.36 0.21
N ALA A 385 -2.42 -28.54 0.00
CA ALA A 385 -3.14 -29.67 -0.55
C ALA A 385 -3.95 -30.49 0.48
N SER A 386 -4.14 -29.96 1.70
CA SER A 386 -5.05 -30.51 2.71
C SER A 386 -6.21 -29.58 3.03
N ASP A 387 -5.95 -28.28 3.14
CA ASP A 387 -6.89 -27.31 3.74
C ASP A 387 -7.45 -26.29 2.72
N PHE A 388 -7.02 -26.34 1.44
CA PHE A 388 -7.42 -25.36 0.42
C PHE A 388 -8.93 -25.14 0.36
N PHE A 389 -9.74 -26.20 0.32
CA PHE A 389 -11.20 -26.08 0.20
C PHE A 389 -11.89 -25.65 1.51
N ARG A 390 -11.22 -25.74 2.65
CA ARG A 390 -11.69 -25.20 3.93
C ARG A 390 -11.87 -23.69 3.89
N TYR A 391 -11.01 -22.99 3.15
CA TYR A 391 -11.05 -21.54 2.96
C TYR A 391 -11.93 -21.09 1.78
N ARG A 392 -12.71 -22.01 1.19
CA ARG A 392 -13.77 -21.75 0.21
C ARG A 392 -13.32 -20.89 -0.97
N PRO A 393 -12.40 -21.37 -1.81
CA PRO A 393 -11.90 -20.63 -2.95
C PRO A 393 -13.05 -20.32 -3.93
N LYS A 394 -13.20 -19.02 -4.32
CA LYS A 394 -14.28 -18.55 -5.19
C LYS A 394 -13.83 -18.30 -6.63
N TRP A 395 -12.54 -18.08 -6.84
CA TRP A 395 -11.98 -17.65 -8.13
C TRP A 395 -11.29 -18.76 -8.91
N LYS A 396 -11.64 -20.03 -8.66
CA LYS A 396 -11.02 -21.19 -9.31
C LYS A 396 -9.49 -21.15 -9.12
N HIS A 397 -8.72 -21.38 -10.19
CA HIS A 397 -7.26 -21.31 -10.14
C HIS A 397 -6.72 -19.90 -9.86
N PHE A 398 -7.51 -18.83 -10.14
CA PHE A 398 -7.15 -17.46 -9.74
C PHE A 398 -7.15 -17.26 -8.21
N SER A 399 -7.68 -18.20 -7.44
CA SER A 399 -7.50 -18.23 -5.98
C SER A 399 -6.06 -18.53 -5.57
N LEU A 400 -5.28 -19.17 -6.45
CA LEU A 400 -3.87 -19.51 -6.24
C LEU A 400 -2.94 -18.50 -6.89
N GLN A 401 -3.34 -17.94 -8.03
CA GLN A 401 -2.61 -16.91 -8.75
C GLN A 401 -3.59 -16.01 -9.47
N SER A 402 -3.59 -14.72 -9.14
CA SER A 402 -4.44 -13.70 -9.75
C SER A 402 -4.21 -13.57 -11.26
N SER A 403 -5.22 -13.06 -11.99
CA SER A 403 -5.13 -12.89 -13.44
C SER A 403 -4.08 -11.83 -13.82
N TRP A 404 -3.27 -12.10 -14.85
CA TRP A 404 -2.33 -11.13 -15.42
C TRP A 404 -3.02 -9.89 -16.04
N LEU A 405 -4.32 -9.97 -16.33
CA LEU A 405 -5.07 -8.85 -16.88
C LEU A 405 -5.26 -7.70 -15.87
N ASP A 406 -5.03 -7.97 -14.59
CA ASP A 406 -5.12 -6.99 -13.51
C ASP A 406 -3.73 -6.37 -13.24
N MET A 407 -3.13 -5.74 -14.27
CA MET A 407 -1.77 -5.17 -14.23
C MET A 407 -1.65 -3.88 -13.40
N GLN A 408 -2.53 -3.68 -12.43
CA GLN A 408 -2.46 -2.56 -11.50
C GLN A 408 -1.82 -3.00 -10.18
N PHE A 409 -1.23 -2.04 -9.47
CA PHE A 409 -0.80 -2.26 -8.10
C PHE A 409 -1.99 -2.76 -7.24
N PRO A 410 -1.87 -3.81 -6.38
CA PRO A 410 -0.63 -4.48 -5.94
C PRO A 410 -0.28 -5.77 -6.70
N PHE A 411 -0.91 -6.06 -7.84
CA PHE A 411 -0.81 -7.35 -8.53
C PHE A 411 0.62 -7.81 -8.86
N PRO A 412 1.57 -6.95 -9.29
CA PRO A 412 2.94 -7.38 -9.53
C PRO A 412 3.60 -8.02 -8.29
N TYR A 413 3.32 -7.51 -7.08
CA TYR A 413 3.83 -8.06 -5.83
C TYR A 413 3.30 -9.48 -5.59
N ILE A 414 1.98 -9.65 -5.69
CA ILE A 414 1.34 -10.96 -5.54
C ILE A 414 1.83 -11.94 -6.61
N TRP A 415 2.06 -11.45 -7.82
CA TRP A 415 2.56 -12.25 -8.92
C TRP A 415 3.99 -12.73 -8.70
N VAL A 416 4.87 -11.86 -8.20
CA VAL A 416 6.23 -12.25 -7.82
C VAL A 416 6.19 -13.35 -6.77
N GLU A 417 5.47 -13.11 -5.66
CA GLU A 417 5.39 -14.02 -4.53
C GLU A 417 4.82 -15.39 -4.94
N THR A 418 3.67 -15.39 -5.64
CA THR A 418 3.05 -16.65 -6.09
C THR A 418 3.90 -17.38 -7.12
N SER A 419 4.46 -16.67 -8.10
CA SER A 419 5.28 -17.29 -9.16
C SER A 419 6.59 -17.82 -8.64
N ASP A 420 7.24 -17.11 -7.72
CA ASP A 420 8.48 -17.57 -7.10
C ASP A 420 8.24 -18.84 -6.27
N GLU A 421 7.19 -18.85 -5.43
CA GLU A 421 6.83 -20.02 -4.63
C GLU A 421 6.52 -21.24 -5.49
N MET A 422 5.82 -21.04 -6.59
CA MET A 422 5.49 -22.10 -7.56
C MET A 422 6.69 -22.64 -8.33
N GLY A 423 7.82 -21.94 -8.32
CA GLY A 423 8.98 -22.25 -9.17
C GLY A 423 8.84 -21.76 -10.62
N ALA A 424 7.86 -20.89 -10.91
CA ALA A 424 7.68 -20.25 -12.21
C ALA A 424 8.62 -19.04 -12.37
N LEU A 425 9.92 -19.30 -12.30
CA LEU A 425 10.98 -18.31 -12.12
C LEU A 425 11.02 -17.22 -13.19
N SER A 426 10.73 -17.54 -14.46
CA SER A 426 10.68 -16.55 -15.54
C SER A 426 9.52 -15.58 -15.36
N LYS A 427 8.36 -16.05 -14.86
CA LYS A 427 7.22 -15.18 -14.52
C LYS A 427 7.50 -14.35 -13.28
N ALA A 428 8.11 -14.94 -12.26
CA ALA A 428 8.53 -14.20 -11.07
C ALA A 428 9.47 -13.04 -11.44
N ARG A 429 10.46 -13.30 -12.32
CA ARG A 429 11.38 -12.28 -12.81
C ARG A 429 10.67 -11.19 -13.61
N GLN A 430 9.75 -11.55 -14.50
CA GLN A 430 8.93 -10.59 -15.24
C GLN A 430 8.12 -9.71 -14.29
N ALA A 431 7.41 -10.32 -13.35
CA ALA A 431 6.60 -9.59 -12.38
C ALA A 431 7.45 -8.67 -11.48
N ALA A 432 8.68 -9.09 -11.11
CA ALA A 432 9.61 -8.27 -10.37
C ALA A 432 10.06 -7.04 -11.17
N TYR A 433 10.31 -7.17 -12.48
CA TYR A 433 10.58 -6.01 -13.33
C TYR A 433 9.39 -5.07 -13.42
N GLU A 434 8.18 -5.60 -13.64
CA GLU A 434 6.96 -4.79 -13.69
C GLU A 434 6.74 -4.06 -12.37
N GLY A 435 6.84 -4.76 -11.23
CA GLY A 435 6.72 -4.17 -9.90
C GLY A 435 7.79 -3.11 -9.62
N ASN A 436 9.01 -3.33 -10.10
CA ASN A 436 10.10 -2.37 -9.96
C ASN A 436 9.84 -1.09 -10.77
N VAL A 437 9.33 -1.21 -12.00
CA VAL A 437 8.95 -0.06 -12.84
C VAL A 437 7.76 0.70 -12.26
N MET A 438 6.76 -0.02 -11.73
CA MET A 438 5.58 0.59 -11.13
C MET A 438 5.88 1.34 -9.83
N ALA A 439 6.95 0.99 -9.13
CA ALA A 439 7.38 1.67 -7.92
C ALA A 439 8.01 3.06 -8.19
N GLY A 440 8.28 3.38 -9.46
CA GLY A 440 8.84 4.67 -9.86
C GLY A 440 10.27 4.59 -10.39
N PRO A 441 10.92 5.75 -10.62
CA PRO A 441 12.22 5.81 -11.31
C PRO A 441 13.35 5.11 -10.54
N ASP A 442 13.28 5.06 -9.23
CA ASP A 442 14.32 4.46 -8.38
C ASP A 442 14.09 2.96 -8.14
N GLY A 443 12.86 2.48 -8.39
CA GLY A 443 12.47 1.11 -8.18
C GLY A 443 12.05 0.78 -6.75
N ALA A 444 11.98 -0.53 -6.45
CA ALA A 444 11.51 -1.06 -5.17
C ALA A 444 12.48 -2.10 -4.60
N SER A 445 12.90 -1.92 -3.35
CA SER A 445 13.85 -2.83 -2.67
C SER A 445 13.44 -4.31 -2.72
N PRO A 446 12.18 -4.72 -2.44
CA PRO A 446 11.77 -6.11 -2.52
C PRO A 446 11.82 -6.65 -3.96
N MET A 447 11.50 -5.84 -4.96
CA MET A 447 11.58 -6.27 -6.36
C MET A 447 13.03 -6.51 -6.80
N VAL A 448 13.93 -5.62 -6.40
CA VAL A 448 15.38 -5.79 -6.64
C VAL A 448 15.92 -7.03 -5.92
N LYS A 449 15.41 -7.35 -4.72
CA LYS A 449 15.72 -8.59 -4.01
C LYS A 449 15.31 -9.82 -4.82
N TYR A 450 14.08 -9.87 -5.32
CA TYR A 450 13.60 -10.98 -6.17
C TYR A 450 14.41 -11.10 -7.47
N LEU A 451 14.79 -9.98 -8.08
CA LEU A 451 15.66 -9.99 -9.27
C LEU A 451 17.04 -10.56 -8.95
N ALA A 452 17.65 -10.18 -7.81
CA ALA A 452 18.94 -10.70 -7.38
C ALA A 452 18.89 -12.22 -7.13
N GLU A 453 17.88 -12.70 -6.40
CA GLU A 453 17.69 -14.12 -6.15
C GLU A 453 17.47 -14.91 -7.46
N ASN A 454 16.63 -14.40 -8.35
CA ASN A 454 16.33 -15.05 -9.61
C ASN A 454 17.57 -15.14 -10.51
N ASP A 455 18.38 -14.09 -10.57
CA ASP A 455 19.61 -14.07 -11.36
C ASP A 455 20.70 -14.98 -10.74
N ILE A 456 20.79 -15.12 -9.41
CA ILE A 456 21.60 -16.14 -8.74
C ILE A 456 21.15 -17.56 -9.16
N ILE A 457 19.84 -17.83 -9.13
CA ILE A 457 19.28 -19.13 -9.52
C ILE A 457 19.61 -19.44 -10.98
N ARG A 458 19.54 -18.46 -11.87
CA ARG A 458 19.80 -18.62 -13.32
C ARG A 458 21.29 -18.69 -13.66
N GLY A 459 22.18 -18.29 -12.76
CA GLY A 459 23.61 -18.21 -12.99
C GLY A 459 24.05 -16.91 -13.69
N ASP A 460 23.18 -15.89 -13.74
CA ASP A 460 23.55 -14.55 -14.20
C ASP A 460 24.17 -13.75 -13.04
N TYR A 461 25.36 -14.15 -12.64
CA TYR A 461 26.04 -13.60 -11.47
C TYR A 461 26.44 -12.13 -11.65
N VAL A 462 26.62 -11.67 -12.89
CA VAL A 462 26.95 -10.26 -13.18
C VAL A 462 25.78 -9.34 -12.88
N SER A 463 24.58 -9.75 -13.28
CA SER A 463 23.35 -9.00 -12.98
C SER A 463 23.02 -9.09 -11.49
N ALA A 464 23.14 -10.28 -10.91
CA ALA A 464 22.92 -10.50 -9.48
C ALA A 464 23.82 -9.62 -8.60
N ASP A 465 25.12 -9.52 -8.93
CA ASP A 465 26.09 -8.67 -8.21
C ASP A 465 25.70 -7.20 -8.22
N LYS A 466 25.17 -6.68 -9.34
CA LYS A 466 24.68 -5.30 -9.44
C LYS A 466 23.47 -5.07 -8.52
N TYR A 467 22.49 -5.99 -8.52
CA TYR A 467 21.31 -5.87 -7.65
C TYR A 467 21.70 -5.97 -6.17
N LEU A 468 22.60 -6.89 -5.82
CA LEU A 468 23.10 -7.00 -4.45
C LEU A 468 23.82 -5.72 -4.02
N SER A 469 24.64 -5.12 -4.91
CA SER A 469 25.33 -3.84 -4.63
C SER A 469 24.35 -2.70 -4.34
N CYS A 470 23.22 -2.62 -5.07
CA CYS A 470 22.17 -1.65 -4.77
C CYS A 470 21.56 -1.88 -3.38
N LEU A 471 21.25 -3.14 -3.03
CA LEU A 471 20.62 -3.49 -1.75
C LEU A 471 21.57 -3.35 -0.55
N GLU A 472 22.87 -3.52 -0.73
CA GLU A 472 23.88 -3.28 0.31
C GLU A 472 23.90 -1.82 0.78
N ASN A 473 23.42 -0.89 -0.03
CA ASN A 473 23.29 0.52 0.30
C ASN A 473 21.96 0.89 0.98
N THR A 474 21.08 -0.09 1.22
CA THR A 474 19.79 0.11 1.94
C THR A 474 19.94 -0.17 3.44
N VAL A 475 18.98 0.27 4.25
CA VAL A 475 19.00 0.03 5.71
C VAL A 475 18.66 -1.42 6.05
N TYR A 476 17.61 -1.97 5.47
CA TYR A 476 17.06 -3.27 5.89
C TYR A 476 17.54 -4.46 5.06
N TYR A 477 17.94 -4.25 3.80
CA TYR A 477 18.39 -5.34 2.92
C TYR A 477 19.91 -5.52 2.89
N LYS A 478 20.69 -4.63 3.52
CA LYS A 478 22.15 -4.64 3.52
C LYS A 478 22.76 -5.96 3.97
N GLU A 479 22.35 -6.45 5.13
CA GLU A 479 22.91 -7.68 5.69
C GLU A 479 22.52 -8.90 4.86
N TRP A 480 21.26 -8.94 4.39
CA TRP A 480 20.79 -9.97 3.51
C TRP A 480 21.60 -9.99 2.20
N ALA A 481 21.76 -8.85 1.54
CA ALA A 481 22.49 -8.75 0.27
C ALA A 481 23.95 -9.17 0.42
N ALA A 482 24.63 -8.73 1.48
CA ALA A 482 26.00 -9.14 1.79
C ALA A 482 26.12 -10.66 2.00
N ALA A 483 25.14 -11.29 2.65
CA ALA A 483 25.11 -12.73 2.84
C ALA A 483 24.89 -13.51 1.53
N GLN A 484 24.16 -12.93 0.55
CA GLN A 484 23.91 -13.59 -0.75
C GLN A 484 25.13 -13.61 -1.66
N ARG A 485 26.12 -12.75 -1.48
CA ARG A 485 27.32 -12.71 -2.33
C ARG A 485 28.08 -14.04 -2.41
N ARG A 486 27.97 -14.88 -1.39
CA ARG A 486 28.55 -16.24 -1.40
C ARG A 486 27.98 -17.15 -2.52
N PHE A 487 26.79 -16.83 -3.02
CA PHE A 487 26.10 -17.59 -4.06
C PHE A 487 26.37 -17.07 -5.49
N LEU A 488 27.33 -16.16 -5.67
CA LEU A 488 27.72 -15.68 -7.00
C LEU A 488 28.63 -16.66 -7.74
N ASN A 489 28.38 -17.97 -7.58
CA ASN A 489 29.04 -19.06 -8.29
C ASN A 489 28.18 -20.32 -8.28
N ASP A 490 28.40 -21.20 -9.26
CA ASP A 490 27.60 -22.43 -9.43
C ASP A 490 27.79 -23.43 -8.29
N GLU A 491 28.99 -23.56 -7.74
CA GLU A 491 29.27 -24.52 -6.67
C GLU A 491 28.44 -24.23 -5.43
N ALA A 492 28.48 -23.00 -4.94
CA ALA A 492 27.71 -22.59 -3.77
C ALA A 492 26.19 -22.69 -3.98
N VAL A 493 25.71 -22.37 -5.19
CA VAL A 493 24.29 -22.49 -5.54
C VAL A 493 23.84 -23.95 -5.55
N LEU A 494 24.65 -24.88 -6.07
CA LEU A 494 24.31 -26.31 -6.14
C LEU A 494 24.40 -27.00 -4.77
N GLU A 495 25.27 -26.53 -3.88
CA GLU A 495 25.39 -27.05 -2.51
C GLU A 495 24.24 -26.57 -1.60
N ASP A 496 23.69 -25.40 -1.85
CA ASP A 496 22.58 -24.87 -1.07
C ASP A 496 21.25 -25.51 -1.44
N GLN A 497 20.51 -26.02 -0.45
CA GLN A 497 19.25 -26.72 -0.67
C GLN A 497 18.17 -25.83 -1.29
N TYR A 498 18.07 -24.57 -0.88
CA TYR A 498 17.07 -23.63 -1.42
C TYR A 498 17.38 -23.30 -2.86
N TYR A 499 18.58 -22.81 -3.15
CA TYR A 499 18.98 -22.39 -4.49
C TYR A 499 19.03 -23.54 -5.49
N SER A 500 19.54 -24.70 -5.10
CA SER A 500 19.58 -25.88 -5.99
C SER A 500 18.19 -26.39 -6.34
N SER A 501 17.26 -26.40 -5.37
CA SER A 501 15.87 -26.82 -5.62
C SER A 501 15.14 -25.84 -6.56
N LYS A 502 15.35 -24.53 -6.39
CA LYS A 502 14.80 -23.50 -7.29
C LYS A 502 15.43 -23.60 -8.68
N ARG A 503 16.75 -23.79 -8.77
CA ARG A 503 17.43 -23.98 -10.06
C ARG A 503 16.90 -25.19 -10.83
N ALA A 504 16.52 -26.26 -10.15
CA ALA A 504 15.88 -27.43 -10.77
C ALA A 504 14.50 -27.10 -11.40
N CYS A 505 13.88 -25.98 -11.05
CA CYS A 505 12.65 -25.51 -11.67
C CYS A 505 12.86 -24.80 -13.02
N LEU A 506 14.11 -24.46 -13.38
CA LEU A 506 14.40 -23.88 -14.68
C LEU A 506 14.11 -24.90 -15.79
N TYR A 507 13.31 -24.51 -16.76
CA TYR A 507 13.01 -25.33 -17.93
C TYR A 507 13.74 -24.77 -19.17
N ASP A 508 13.82 -25.58 -20.24
CA ASP A 508 14.50 -25.19 -21.49
C ASP A 508 13.80 -23.96 -22.11
N GLU A 509 14.45 -22.81 -22.04
CA GLU A 509 13.96 -21.52 -22.50
C GLU A 509 13.75 -21.41 -24.01
N LYS A 510 14.13 -22.45 -24.79
CA LYS A 510 13.90 -22.48 -26.24
C LYS A 510 12.41 -22.55 -26.61
N ARG A 511 11.53 -22.86 -25.66
CA ARG A 511 10.09 -22.78 -25.85
C ARG A 511 9.60 -21.41 -25.39
N THR A 512 9.10 -20.62 -26.31
CA THR A 512 8.45 -19.35 -26.03
C THR A 512 7.20 -19.57 -25.21
N LEU A 513 7.20 -19.06 -23.98
CA LEU A 513 6.08 -19.14 -23.02
C LEU A 513 4.87 -18.27 -23.37
N TYR A 514 4.93 -17.54 -24.46
CA TYR A 514 3.94 -16.52 -24.81
C TYR A 514 2.51 -17.08 -25.01
N ASP A 515 2.39 -18.37 -25.28
CA ASP A 515 1.10 -19.00 -25.55
C ASP A 515 0.61 -19.97 -24.45
N MET A 516 1.38 -20.13 -23.36
CA MET A 516 0.95 -21.01 -22.26
C MET A 516 0.12 -20.21 -21.25
N ASN A 517 -1.12 -20.65 -21.05
CA ASN A 517 -1.85 -20.21 -19.86
C ASN A 517 -1.14 -20.73 -18.60
N ASP A 518 -1.40 -20.09 -17.46
CA ASP A 518 -0.71 -20.35 -16.21
C ASP A 518 -0.80 -21.80 -15.75
N LEU A 519 -1.92 -22.45 -16.05
CA LEU A 519 -2.18 -23.85 -15.73
C LEU A 519 -1.22 -24.79 -16.47
N TRP A 520 -1.03 -24.61 -17.77
CA TRP A 520 -0.12 -25.42 -18.57
C TRP A 520 1.34 -25.16 -18.22
N LEU A 521 1.69 -23.93 -17.92
CA LEU A 521 3.03 -23.59 -17.46
C LEU A 521 3.38 -24.35 -16.17
N MET A 522 2.46 -24.37 -15.20
CA MET A 522 2.69 -25.06 -13.94
C MET A 522 2.87 -26.57 -14.12
N ILE A 523 2.11 -27.17 -15.03
CA ILE A 523 2.29 -28.59 -15.38
C ILE A 523 3.68 -28.84 -15.99
N GLU A 524 4.16 -27.96 -16.88
CA GLU A 524 5.48 -28.08 -17.48
C GLU A 524 6.60 -27.87 -16.45
N VAL A 525 6.48 -26.86 -15.59
CA VAL A 525 7.43 -26.64 -14.48
C VAL A 525 7.49 -27.87 -13.56
N ALA A 526 6.34 -28.42 -13.17
CA ALA A 526 6.29 -29.63 -12.34
C ALA A 526 6.88 -30.87 -13.01
N LYS A 527 6.76 -31.00 -14.32
CA LYS A 527 7.41 -32.09 -15.08
C LYS A 527 8.93 -31.97 -15.09
N ASN A 528 9.46 -30.76 -15.17
CA ASN A 528 10.90 -30.52 -15.24
C ASN A 528 11.57 -30.49 -13.86
N SER A 529 10.80 -30.33 -12.79
CA SER A 529 11.27 -30.21 -11.41
C SER A 529 10.77 -31.33 -10.51
N PRO A 530 11.11 -32.59 -10.80
CA PRO A 530 10.56 -33.75 -10.09
C PRO A 530 10.95 -33.83 -8.61
N THR A 531 12.00 -33.12 -8.21
CA THR A 531 12.50 -33.09 -6.83
C THR A 531 11.87 -31.96 -6.00
N HIS A 532 11.26 -30.97 -6.63
CA HIS A 532 10.64 -29.86 -5.96
C HIS A 532 9.17 -30.17 -5.66
N ARG A 533 8.92 -30.84 -4.53
CA ARG A 533 7.59 -31.27 -4.11
C ARG A 533 6.56 -30.13 -4.13
N SER A 534 6.97 -28.95 -3.77
CA SER A 534 6.13 -27.77 -3.69
C SER A 534 5.53 -27.35 -5.03
N THR A 535 6.33 -27.36 -6.09
CA THR A 535 5.87 -27.09 -7.46
C THR A 535 4.83 -28.13 -7.91
N TYR A 536 5.07 -29.40 -7.55
CA TYR A 536 4.14 -30.49 -7.82
C TYR A 536 2.79 -30.30 -7.10
N ASP A 537 2.83 -29.99 -5.80
CA ASP A 537 1.62 -29.78 -5.01
C ASP A 537 0.85 -28.54 -5.53
N TYR A 538 1.54 -27.45 -5.87
CA TYR A 538 0.93 -26.24 -6.40
C TYR A 538 0.30 -26.44 -7.78
N ALA A 539 1.00 -27.09 -8.70
CA ALA A 539 0.50 -27.43 -10.04
C ALA A 539 -0.77 -28.28 -9.97
N GLY A 540 -0.76 -29.32 -9.14
CA GLY A 540 -1.92 -30.18 -8.95
C GLY A 540 -3.11 -29.43 -8.37
N MET A 541 -2.87 -28.54 -7.41
CA MET A 541 -3.93 -27.71 -6.82
C MET A 541 -4.49 -26.70 -7.82
N MET A 542 -3.68 -26.09 -8.69
CA MET A 542 -4.17 -25.21 -9.75
C MET A 542 -5.12 -25.93 -10.70
N VAL A 543 -4.76 -27.15 -11.14
CA VAL A 543 -5.60 -27.97 -12.02
C VAL A 543 -6.92 -28.33 -11.35
N LEU A 544 -6.88 -28.76 -10.08
CA LEU A 544 -8.08 -29.12 -9.33
C LEU A 544 -8.96 -27.91 -8.98
N ALA A 545 -8.36 -26.77 -8.67
CA ALA A 545 -9.08 -25.51 -8.45
C ALA A 545 -9.77 -25.00 -9.73
N ALA A 546 -9.20 -25.25 -10.90
CA ALA A 546 -9.85 -24.99 -12.19
C ALA A 546 -11.05 -25.92 -12.46
N GLY A 547 -11.21 -27.00 -11.71
CA GLY A 547 -12.25 -28.01 -11.93
C GLY A 547 -11.86 -29.09 -12.96
N GLU A 548 -10.60 -29.11 -13.39
CA GLU A 548 -10.07 -29.95 -14.47
C GLU A 548 -9.64 -31.34 -13.98
N LEU A 549 -10.61 -32.11 -13.41
CA LEU A 549 -10.32 -33.42 -12.81
C LEU A 549 -9.65 -34.40 -13.80
N ASN A 550 -10.14 -34.45 -15.04
CA ASN A 550 -9.58 -35.36 -16.04
C ASN A 550 -8.11 -35.02 -16.38
N THR A 551 -7.83 -33.72 -16.55
CA THR A 551 -6.48 -33.23 -16.78
C THR A 551 -5.54 -33.60 -15.62
N PHE A 552 -6.03 -33.46 -14.37
CA PHE A 552 -5.28 -33.89 -13.19
C PHE A 552 -4.98 -35.37 -13.19
N VAL A 553 -5.97 -36.23 -13.48
CA VAL A 553 -5.81 -37.69 -13.52
C VAL A 553 -4.81 -38.10 -14.62
N ASP A 554 -4.92 -37.55 -15.83
CA ASP A 554 -3.99 -37.81 -16.93
C ASP A 554 -2.56 -37.41 -16.58
N TRP A 555 -2.40 -36.27 -15.91
CA TRP A 555 -1.12 -35.79 -15.40
C TRP A 555 -0.55 -36.76 -14.36
N MET A 556 -1.36 -37.23 -13.39
CA MET A 556 -0.96 -38.18 -12.36
C MET A 556 -0.53 -39.53 -12.96
N ILE A 557 -1.23 -40.03 -13.98
CA ILE A 557 -0.85 -41.26 -14.69
C ILE A 557 0.53 -41.10 -15.33
N LYS A 558 0.75 -40.04 -16.09
CA LYS A 558 2.03 -39.72 -16.73
C LYS A 558 3.18 -39.59 -15.72
N MET A 559 2.91 -38.92 -14.57
CA MET A 559 3.89 -38.81 -13.50
C MET A 559 4.21 -40.14 -12.84
N THR A 560 3.22 -41.06 -12.75
CA THR A 560 3.41 -42.42 -12.23
C THR A 560 4.27 -43.25 -13.19
N GLU A 561 3.98 -43.23 -14.49
CA GLU A 561 4.76 -43.89 -15.53
C GLU A 561 6.22 -43.42 -15.56
N ALA A 562 6.43 -42.15 -15.29
CA ALA A 562 7.76 -41.54 -15.18
C ALA A 562 8.47 -41.81 -13.82
N GLY A 563 7.81 -42.50 -12.88
CA GLY A 563 8.35 -42.75 -11.53
C GLY A 563 8.49 -41.50 -10.65
N ARG A 564 7.70 -40.47 -10.90
CA ARG A 564 7.83 -39.13 -10.29
C ARG A 564 6.71 -38.81 -9.30
N VAL A 565 5.85 -39.76 -8.96
CA VAL A 565 4.77 -39.53 -7.98
C VAL A 565 5.30 -39.67 -6.57
N HIS A 566 5.03 -38.67 -5.76
CA HIS A 566 5.35 -38.66 -4.32
C HIS A 566 4.22 -39.31 -3.52
N LEU A 567 4.46 -40.45 -2.91
CA LEU A 567 3.51 -41.14 -2.04
C LEU A 567 3.91 -40.99 -0.56
N PRO A 568 2.94 -40.90 0.36
CA PRO A 568 1.50 -40.84 0.12
C PRO A 568 1.05 -39.52 -0.54
N LEU A 569 -0.02 -39.62 -1.35
CA LEU A 569 -0.61 -38.44 -1.97
C LEU A 569 -1.19 -37.49 -0.90
N PRO A 570 -1.12 -36.15 -1.13
CA PRO A 570 -1.82 -35.20 -0.29
C PRO A 570 -3.33 -35.45 -0.23
N PRO A 571 -4.03 -35.05 0.85
CA PRO A 571 -5.45 -35.31 1.04
C PRO A 571 -6.35 -34.97 -0.14
N VAL A 572 -6.17 -33.77 -0.73
CA VAL A 572 -6.99 -33.34 -1.88
C VAL A 572 -6.70 -34.16 -3.14
N PHE A 573 -5.44 -34.57 -3.35
CA PHE A 573 -5.07 -35.45 -4.48
C PHE A 573 -5.67 -36.83 -4.31
N GLN A 574 -5.70 -37.35 -3.08
CA GLN A 574 -6.40 -38.62 -2.79
C GLN A 574 -7.90 -38.49 -3.09
N ASP A 575 -8.54 -37.38 -2.74
CA ASP A 575 -9.94 -37.12 -3.07
C ASP A 575 -10.17 -37.14 -4.59
N ALA A 576 -9.29 -36.51 -5.37
CA ALA A 576 -9.36 -36.50 -6.83
C ALA A 576 -9.24 -37.94 -7.42
N MET A 577 -8.27 -38.70 -6.93
CA MET A 577 -8.08 -40.09 -7.37
C MET A 577 -9.21 -41.01 -6.90
N ALA A 578 -9.78 -40.78 -5.73
CA ALA A 578 -10.96 -41.48 -5.25
C ALA A 578 -12.18 -41.20 -6.14
N MET A 579 -12.38 -39.95 -6.61
CA MET A 579 -13.42 -39.62 -7.59
C MET A 579 -13.25 -40.35 -8.92
N ALA A 580 -12.02 -40.36 -9.44
CA ALA A 580 -11.73 -40.99 -10.74
C ALA A 580 -11.79 -42.51 -10.71
N PHE A 581 -11.32 -43.12 -9.63
CA PHE A 581 -11.08 -44.57 -9.55
C PHE A 581 -11.89 -45.29 -8.47
N ALA A 582 -13.03 -44.72 -8.01
CA ALA A 582 -13.88 -45.29 -6.95
C ALA A 582 -14.26 -46.77 -7.13
N ASN A 583 -14.28 -47.26 -8.40
CA ASN A 583 -14.66 -48.61 -8.76
C ASN A 583 -13.47 -49.44 -9.33
N ASN A 584 -12.23 -48.92 -9.25
CA ASN A 584 -11.02 -49.61 -9.72
C ASN A 584 -10.07 -49.90 -8.56
N PRO A 585 -10.14 -51.07 -7.92
CA PRO A 585 -9.33 -51.43 -6.76
C PRO A 585 -7.81 -51.39 -7.03
N ASN A 586 -7.39 -51.75 -8.24
CA ASN A 586 -5.96 -51.76 -8.61
C ASN A 586 -5.39 -50.33 -8.63
N ALA A 587 -6.10 -49.37 -9.23
CA ALA A 587 -5.67 -47.99 -9.24
C ALA A 587 -5.63 -47.40 -7.82
N LEU A 588 -6.64 -47.68 -6.99
CA LEU A 588 -6.68 -47.23 -5.59
C LEU A 588 -5.48 -47.76 -4.78
N GLN A 589 -5.04 -49.01 -5.07
CA GLN A 589 -3.87 -49.61 -4.43
C GLN A 589 -2.55 -48.98 -4.91
N ILE A 590 -2.40 -48.71 -6.21
CA ILE A 590 -1.20 -48.06 -6.80
C ILE A 590 -0.96 -46.71 -6.14
N TYR A 591 -2.01 -45.88 -6.02
CA TYR A 591 -1.93 -44.53 -5.43
C TYR A 591 -2.05 -44.52 -3.91
N LYS A 592 -2.17 -45.68 -3.26
CA LYS A 592 -2.33 -45.82 -1.79
C LYS A 592 -3.45 -44.94 -1.24
N ILE A 593 -4.61 -44.96 -1.91
CA ILE A 593 -5.76 -44.15 -1.49
C ILE A 593 -6.38 -44.73 -0.22
N GLU A 594 -6.62 -43.89 0.76
CA GLU A 594 -7.26 -44.26 2.02
C GLU A 594 -8.69 -44.78 1.78
N PRO A 595 -9.04 -46.00 2.27
CA PRO A 595 -10.36 -46.58 2.04
C PRO A 595 -11.52 -45.72 2.53
N GLU A 596 -11.29 -44.96 3.60
CA GLU A 596 -12.29 -44.03 4.18
C GLU A 596 -12.69 -42.99 3.14
N ARG A 597 -11.73 -42.41 2.38
CA ARG A 597 -12.03 -41.37 1.37
C ARG A 597 -12.90 -41.92 0.24
N VAL A 598 -12.64 -43.13 -0.19
CA VAL A 598 -13.46 -43.82 -1.21
C VAL A 598 -14.88 -44.07 -0.69
N SER A 599 -15.01 -44.45 0.59
CA SER A 599 -16.29 -44.64 1.26
C SER A 599 -17.08 -43.35 1.37
N ASP A 600 -16.41 -42.26 1.84
CA ASP A 600 -16.98 -40.93 1.97
C ASP A 600 -17.48 -40.40 0.60
N TYR A 601 -16.71 -40.57 -0.46
CA TYR A 601 -17.12 -40.16 -1.79
C TYR A 601 -18.33 -40.95 -2.29
N LYS A 602 -18.37 -42.30 -2.12
CA LYS A 602 -19.51 -43.12 -2.51
C LYS A 602 -20.78 -42.75 -1.75
N GLU A 603 -20.67 -42.44 -0.46
CA GLU A 603 -21.79 -42.02 0.38
C GLU A 603 -22.29 -40.61 -0.04
N TYR A 604 -21.37 -39.69 -0.34
CA TYR A 604 -21.68 -38.38 -0.89
C TYR A 604 -22.45 -38.49 -2.23
N VAL A 605 -21.95 -39.30 -3.17
CA VAL A 605 -22.63 -39.50 -4.46
C VAL A 605 -24.03 -40.12 -4.28
N ALA A 606 -24.18 -41.02 -3.32
CA ALA A 606 -25.49 -41.62 -3.00
C ALA A 606 -26.47 -40.56 -2.43
N ALA A 607 -25.96 -39.66 -1.60
CA ALA A 607 -26.77 -38.54 -1.07
C ALA A 607 -27.20 -37.57 -2.16
N VAL A 608 -26.26 -37.12 -3.01
CA VAL A 608 -26.51 -36.16 -4.09
C VAL A 608 -27.46 -36.72 -5.17
N LYS A 609 -27.33 -38.01 -5.50
CA LYS A 609 -28.19 -38.71 -6.49
C LYS A 609 -29.55 -39.15 -5.92
N GLY A 610 -29.91 -38.71 -4.71
CA GLY A 610 -31.21 -39.02 -4.09
C GLY A 610 -31.40 -40.52 -3.72
N ARG A 611 -30.30 -41.26 -3.60
CA ARG A 611 -30.34 -42.69 -3.21
C ARG A 611 -30.49 -42.88 -1.68
N LEU A 612 -30.22 -41.81 -0.92
CA LEU A 612 -30.47 -41.77 0.52
C LEU A 612 -31.82 -41.08 0.77
N THR A 613 -32.74 -41.77 1.45
CA THR A 613 -34.10 -41.30 1.74
C THR A 613 -34.21 -40.55 3.06
N ASP A 614 -33.26 -40.81 3.98
CA ASP A 614 -33.22 -40.16 5.28
C ASP A 614 -32.59 -38.78 5.19
N ARG A 615 -33.40 -37.73 5.41
CA ARG A 615 -32.97 -36.32 5.40
C ARG A 615 -31.89 -35.99 6.43
N VAL A 616 -31.95 -36.60 7.61
CA VAL A 616 -30.95 -36.39 8.68
C VAL A 616 -29.59 -36.92 8.22
N LYS A 617 -29.58 -38.12 7.64
CA LYS A 617 -28.37 -38.72 7.10
C LYS A 617 -27.83 -37.94 5.92
N VAL A 618 -28.68 -37.46 5.01
CA VAL A 618 -28.26 -36.60 3.88
C VAL A 618 -27.59 -35.33 4.41
N ASN A 619 -28.21 -34.62 5.37
CA ASN A 619 -27.61 -33.41 5.94
C ASN A 619 -26.27 -33.68 6.64
N SER A 620 -26.16 -34.79 7.37
CA SER A 620 -24.92 -35.20 8.02
C SER A 620 -23.80 -35.44 6.99
N VAL A 621 -24.09 -36.19 5.90
CA VAL A 621 -23.15 -36.45 4.83
C VAL A 621 -22.72 -35.16 4.12
N MET A 622 -23.66 -34.27 3.81
CA MET A 622 -23.34 -32.99 3.18
C MET A 622 -22.49 -32.09 4.09
N SER A 623 -22.76 -32.05 5.38
CA SER A 623 -21.96 -31.31 6.35
C SER A 623 -20.55 -31.85 6.49
N LYS A 624 -20.37 -33.17 6.61
CA LYS A 624 -19.06 -33.84 6.68
C LYS A 624 -18.20 -33.57 5.44
N ASN A 625 -18.85 -33.44 4.29
CA ASN A 625 -18.16 -33.31 2.99
C ASN A 625 -18.07 -31.86 2.49
N ARG A 626 -18.42 -30.88 3.32
CA ARG A 626 -18.49 -29.46 2.92
C ARG A 626 -17.20 -28.92 2.31
N ASP A 627 -16.07 -29.30 2.89
CA ASP A 627 -14.73 -28.80 2.54
C ASP A 627 -13.93 -29.81 1.68
N ARG A 628 -14.65 -30.70 0.96
CA ARG A 628 -14.05 -31.71 0.09
C ARG A 628 -14.05 -31.28 -1.39
N LEU A 629 -13.07 -31.78 -2.14
CA LEU A 629 -12.93 -31.51 -3.58
C LEU A 629 -14.21 -31.81 -4.37
N TRP A 630 -14.84 -32.96 -4.13
CA TRP A 630 -16.05 -33.36 -4.88
C TRP A 630 -17.24 -32.41 -4.67
N THR A 631 -17.39 -31.84 -3.50
CA THR A 631 -18.42 -30.82 -3.23
C THR A 631 -18.13 -29.54 -3.99
N TYR A 632 -16.86 -29.15 -4.06
CA TYR A 632 -16.41 -27.99 -4.84
C TYR A 632 -16.67 -28.19 -6.34
N ILE A 633 -16.25 -29.33 -6.92
CA ILE A 633 -16.47 -29.65 -8.35
C ILE A 633 -17.95 -29.72 -8.68
N ASP A 634 -18.79 -30.32 -7.82
CA ASP A 634 -20.25 -30.34 -8.00
C ASP A 634 -20.84 -28.91 -8.01
N ALA A 635 -20.35 -28.03 -7.14
CA ALA A 635 -20.77 -26.63 -7.11
C ALA A 635 -20.39 -25.87 -8.39
N LEU A 636 -19.18 -26.11 -8.93
CA LEU A 636 -18.75 -25.54 -10.22
C LEU A 636 -19.63 -26.03 -11.38
N ASN A 637 -19.96 -27.34 -11.42
CA ASN A 637 -20.77 -27.91 -12.48
C ASN A 637 -22.22 -27.41 -12.48
N ARG A 638 -22.77 -27.09 -11.28
CA ARG A 638 -24.11 -26.50 -11.16
C ARG A 638 -24.16 -25.03 -11.52
N ASN A 639 -23.07 -24.29 -11.36
CA ASN A 639 -22.99 -22.86 -11.61
C ASN A 639 -21.72 -22.50 -12.40
N PRO A 640 -21.65 -22.83 -13.70
CA PRO A 640 -20.44 -22.67 -14.52
C PRO A 640 -20.04 -21.20 -14.73
N LYS A 641 -20.90 -20.25 -14.36
CA LYS A 641 -20.63 -18.79 -14.43
C LYS A 641 -19.96 -18.21 -13.17
N ARG A 642 -19.76 -19.03 -12.14
CA ARG A 642 -18.99 -18.63 -10.96
C ARG A 642 -17.51 -18.72 -11.18
#